data_5b1971600ceb15671c2a087087419b5e
#
_entry.id   5b1971600ceb15671c2a087087419b5e
#
_cell.length_a   1.000
_cell.length_b   1.000
_cell.length_c   1.000
_cell.angle_alpha   90.00
_cell.angle_beta   90.00
_cell.angle_gamma   90.00
#
_symmetry.space_group_name_H-M   'P 1'
#
loop_
_entity.id
_entity.type
_entity.pdbx_description
1 polymer ?
#
loop_
_entity_poly.entity_id
_entity_poly.type
_entity_poly.pdbx_seq_one_letter_code
_entity_poly.pdbx_strand_id
1 'polypeptide(L)'
;MHHSSDINSVCTYCGTGCDITAQVEDNKIIKIYAQNDGYVSQGKLCIKGAQGFGFVDSPQRIRNSRVKKAFIEKNMEELPRELKARAKTLKEFDEFYYEAPYEFATSLAAWKLMDIKEKYGRHAFCGMGGARTSCESSYMFQKFVREAMDSPHVDNCARVCHSPSLKGMRTTIGEGAATNPFDDIYQTENIIVMGSNTTEAHPIVANRIIKAVRDKTATLSVLDVRETQLAKFGEAVVIPYEANLLVLNMMAYVILKEELYNKEFIDSRCIGFEEYKESILNDPYANPEFMAQVKGYEYLVEQIPAVARLYATKKSMFFWGLGITEHLDGSYAVMAITHLAMLTGNIGKTGAGLMPLRGQNNVQGACDTGCLPYYGPDYSVPQEVGLMTPQLIDEMIAGRVKAMYVMGEDIAHIHPNQNKVHKGLANLELIISNELFMNEVTKMADIIFGVKSAYEKTGVYVNAMRRLHLSQPLVDTDLPDDWEVLRDIENKINGEFNYKDSEDVWNETKEAVGSRFSGATYHKLSKNRNRGMLWPIKKEDTPILHVDGFRTNDGKGTFHYHQYQLREQIKKLVNKEEFASNEFYLTTGRTIVQYNNAAQTKRCEPLNSKYDKDVVLASIEDKDRIGSNEIIMRTQYGETAILPVKFVKTIKPGTLFTTFHHAASKVNYIFGDEADELIMTAKFKSIRVEIEPICNAS
;
A
#
# COMPACT_ATOMS: atom_id res chain seq x y z
N MET A 1 9.29 23.50 -36.00
CA MET A 1 8.29 22.39 -36.15
C MET A 1 8.06 21.86 -34.75
N HIS A 2 6.85 21.96 -34.23
CA HIS A 2 6.51 21.33 -32.99
C HIS A 2 6.60 19.82 -33.17
N HIS A 3 7.53 19.16 -32.47
CA HIS A 3 7.60 17.70 -32.45
C HIS A 3 6.55 17.18 -31.47
N SER A 4 5.40 16.75 -31.99
CA SER A 4 4.39 16.03 -31.23
C SER A 4 4.63 14.53 -31.39
N SER A 5 4.65 13.78 -30.29
CA SER A 5 4.77 12.31 -30.28
C SER A 5 3.81 11.69 -29.26
N ASP A 6 3.25 10.55 -29.63
CA ASP A 6 2.47 9.70 -28.74
C ASP A 6 3.39 8.64 -28.12
N ILE A 7 3.50 8.62 -26.80
CA ILE A 7 4.38 7.71 -26.07
C ILE A 7 3.56 6.81 -25.15
N ASN A 8 3.72 5.50 -25.29
CA ASN A 8 3.06 4.51 -24.45
C ASN A 8 3.86 4.27 -23.16
N SER A 9 3.19 4.25 -22.02
CA SER A 9 3.80 4.00 -20.72
C SER A 9 2.79 3.41 -19.73
N VAL A 10 3.09 3.47 -18.45
CA VAL A 10 2.28 2.94 -17.35
C VAL A 10 1.87 4.07 -16.40
N CYS A 11 0.62 4.05 -15.94
CA CYS A 11 0.12 5.01 -14.95
C CYS A 11 0.86 4.87 -13.61
N THR A 12 1.34 5.99 -13.07
CA THR A 12 2.15 6.05 -11.83
C THR A 12 1.34 5.95 -10.54
N TYR A 13 0.01 5.79 -10.57
CA TYR A 13 -0.82 5.90 -9.36
C TYR A 13 -1.08 4.56 -8.68
N CYS A 14 -2.27 3.98 -8.86
CA CYS A 14 -2.67 2.82 -8.06
C CYS A 14 -2.20 1.49 -8.65
N GLY A 15 -2.33 0.44 -7.86
CA GLY A 15 -1.96 -0.93 -8.22
C GLY A 15 -2.71 -1.55 -9.41
N THR A 16 -3.67 -0.84 -9.99
CA THR A 16 -4.26 -1.29 -11.27
C THR A 16 -3.22 -1.31 -12.39
N GLY A 17 -2.27 -0.33 -12.41
CA GLY A 17 -1.20 -0.28 -13.40
C GLY A 17 -1.74 -0.12 -14.84
N CYS A 18 -2.59 0.89 -15.06
CA CYS A 18 -3.23 1.12 -16.37
C CYS A 18 -2.22 1.46 -17.46
N ASP A 19 -2.40 0.89 -18.63
CA ASP A 19 -1.66 1.26 -19.84
C ASP A 19 -2.12 2.64 -20.30
N ILE A 20 -1.19 3.55 -20.53
CA ILE A 20 -1.44 4.92 -20.93
C ILE A 20 -0.70 5.26 -22.21
N THR A 21 -1.26 6.21 -22.95
CA THR A 21 -0.58 6.94 -24.03
C THR A 21 -0.53 8.40 -23.65
N ALA A 22 0.64 9.01 -23.74
CA ALA A 22 0.85 10.43 -23.51
C ALA A 22 1.18 11.13 -24.82
N GLN A 23 0.46 12.20 -25.11
CA GLN A 23 0.82 13.17 -26.12
C GLN A 23 1.85 14.13 -25.52
N VAL A 24 3.01 14.18 -26.12
CA VAL A 24 4.14 15.00 -25.66
C VAL A 24 4.54 15.99 -26.76
N GLU A 25 4.70 17.25 -26.40
CA GLU A 25 5.14 18.32 -27.30
C GLU A 25 6.24 19.13 -26.61
N ASP A 26 7.36 19.35 -27.29
CA ASP A 26 8.49 20.13 -26.78
C ASP A 26 8.92 19.72 -25.34
N ASN A 27 9.05 18.42 -25.12
CA ASN A 27 9.38 17.80 -23.82
C ASN A 27 8.38 18.10 -22.67
N LYS A 28 7.10 18.31 -23.00
CA LYS A 28 6.01 18.50 -22.03
C LYS A 28 4.86 17.55 -22.31
N ILE A 29 4.29 16.99 -21.25
CA ILE A 29 3.09 16.17 -21.35
C ILE A 29 1.90 17.10 -21.54
N ILE A 30 1.24 17.02 -22.70
CA ILE A 30 0.08 17.82 -23.03
C ILE A 30 -1.21 17.11 -22.62
N LYS A 31 -1.25 15.78 -22.78
CA LYS A 31 -2.43 14.98 -22.49
C LYS A 31 -2.05 13.54 -22.23
N ILE A 32 -2.80 12.90 -21.32
CA ILE A 32 -2.74 11.45 -21.11
C ILE A 32 -4.12 10.85 -21.38
N TYR A 33 -4.15 9.77 -22.14
CA TYR A 33 -5.36 9.01 -22.44
C TYR A 33 -5.10 7.50 -22.31
N ALA A 34 -6.17 6.72 -22.24
CA ALA A 34 -6.06 5.28 -22.19
C ALA A 34 -5.52 4.75 -23.51
N GLN A 35 -4.59 3.81 -23.44
CA GLN A 35 -4.15 3.11 -24.63
C GLN A 35 -5.32 2.28 -25.19
N ASN A 36 -5.62 2.44 -26.49
CA ASN A 36 -6.80 1.84 -27.09
C ASN A 36 -6.81 0.30 -27.02
N ASP A 37 -5.66 -0.32 -27.25
CA ASP A 37 -5.41 -1.75 -27.17
C ASP A 37 -4.78 -2.19 -25.83
N GLY A 38 -4.75 -1.29 -24.84
CA GLY A 38 -4.22 -1.56 -23.51
C GLY A 38 -5.01 -2.63 -22.78
N TYR A 39 -4.33 -3.67 -22.37
CA TYR A 39 -4.93 -4.84 -21.70
C TYR A 39 -5.56 -4.48 -20.35
N VAL A 40 -4.88 -3.65 -19.57
CA VAL A 40 -5.35 -3.26 -18.23
C VAL A 40 -6.39 -2.15 -18.30
N SER A 41 -6.11 -1.08 -19.04
CA SER A 41 -6.97 0.10 -19.14
C SER A 41 -8.27 -0.16 -19.94
N GLN A 42 -8.22 -1.03 -20.95
CA GLN A 42 -9.34 -1.30 -21.88
C GLN A 42 -9.98 -0.01 -22.42
N GLY A 43 -9.14 0.93 -22.84
CA GLY A 43 -9.59 2.22 -23.37
C GLY A 43 -10.17 3.17 -22.31
N LYS A 44 -9.97 2.96 -21.01
CA LYS A 44 -10.53 3.78 -19.92
C LYS A 44 -9.47 4.16 -18.90
N LEU A 45 -9.53 5.41 -18.44
CA LEU A 45 -8.75 5.90 -17.30
C LEU A 45 -9.65 6.54 -16.24
N CYS A 46 -9.22 6.50 -15.00
CA CYS A 46 -9.80 7.34 -13.97
C CYS A 46 -9.26 8.78 -14.08
N ILE A 47 -9.87 9.69 -13.34
CA ILE A 47 -9.47 11.11 -13.37
C ILE A 47 -7.99 11.32 -13.03
N LYS A 48 -7.43 10.54 -12.07
CA LYS A 48 -6.00 10.61 -11.72
C LYS A 48 -5.11 10.22 -12.89
N GLY A 49 -5.42 9.10 -13.55
CA GLY A 49 -4.65 8.64 -14.71
C GLY A 49 -4.70 9.62 -15.89
N ALA A 50 -5.86 10.26 -16.13
CA ALA A 50 -6.03 11.18 -17.24
C ALA A 50 -5.51 12.59 -16.98
N GLN A 51 -5.60 13.10 -15.75
CA GLN A 51 -5.33 14.51 -15.41
C GLN A 51 -4.22 14.69 -14.36
N GLY A 52 -3.64 13.59 -13.85
CA GLY A 52 -2.67 13.61 -12.76
C GLY A 52 -1.22 13.70 -13.22
N PHE A 53 -0.88 14.42 -14.26
CA PHE A 53 0.50 14.53 -14.78
C PHE A 53 1.13 15.91 -14.54
N GLY A 54 0.36 16.93 -14.19
CA GLY A 54 0.85 18.30 -13.99
C GLY A 54 1.96 18.44 -12.90
N PHE A 55 2.12 17.44 -12.05
CA PHE A 55 3.19 17.42 -11.07
C PHE A 55 4.60 17.33 -11.72
N VAL A 56 4.74 16.82 -12.92
CA VAL A 56 6.02 16.65 -13.62
C VAL A 56 6.69 18.00 -13.86
N ASP A 57 5.90 18.98 -14.34
CA ASP A 57 6.35 20.33 -14.63
C ASP A 57 6.18 21.32 -13.46
N SER A 58 5.75 20.83 -12.29
CA SER A 58 5.50 21.67 -11.14
C SER A 58 6.78 22.46 -10.74
N PRO A 59 6.68 23.79 -10.51
CA PRO A 59 7.81 24.58 -10.03
C PRO A 59 8.27 24.18 -8.61
N GLN A 60 7.46 23.39 -7.91
CA GLN A 60 7.80 22.88 -6.57
C GLN A 60 8.66 21.61 -6.63
N ARG A 61 8.97 21.06 -7.83
CA ARG A 61 9.86 19.88 -7.97
C ARG A 61 11.25 20.19 -7.39
N ILE A 62 11.78 19.23 -6.65
CA ILE A 62 13.19 19.23 -6.25
C ILE A 62 14.00 18.85 -7.49
N ARG A 63 14.79 19.80 -8.02
CA ARG A 63 15.58 19.62 -9.26
C ARG A 63 17.08 19.67 -9.01
N ASN A 64 17.51 19.70 -7.75
CA ASN A 64 18.91 19.72 -7.33
C ASN A 64 19.07 18.96 -6.01
N SER A 65 20.29 18.62 -5.67
CA SER A 65 20.56 18.09 -4.33
C SER A 65 20.58 19.25 -3.32
N ARG A 66 20.14 18.97 -2.10
CA ARG A 66 20.09 19.93 -1.00
C ARG A 66 20.74 19.35 0.24
N VAL A 67 21.45 20.18 0.97
CA VAL A 67 22.06 19.79 2.25
C VAL A 67 21.66 20.80 3.32
N LYS A 68 21.21 20.31 4.46
CA LYS A 68 20.74 21.13 5.58
C LYS A 68 21.90 21.95 6.17
N LYS A 69 21.68 23.25 6.37
CA LYS A 69 22.72 24.16 6.92
C LYS A 69 23.20 23.69 8.28
N ALA A 70 22.28 23.42 9.20
CA ALA A 70 22.59 22.95 10.55
C ALA A 70 23.38 21.61 10.55
N PHE A 71 23.16 20.73 9.55
CA PHE A 71 23.92 19.49 9.40
C PHE A 71 25.39 19.79 9.02
N ILE A 72 25.62 20.69 8.09
CA ILE A 72 26.98 21.13 7.72
C ILE A 72 27.68 21.79 8.91
N GLU A 73 27.01 22.70 9.62
CA GLU A 73 27.56 23.39 10.79
C GLU A 73 27.95 22.40 11.89
N LYS A 74 27.04 21.46 12.22
CA LYS A 74 27.28 20.44 13.26
C LYS A 74 28.48 19.54 12.95
N ASN A 75 28.67 19.18 11.68
CA ASN A 75 29.71 18.23 11.27
C ASN A 75 30.98 18.91 10.74
N MET A 76 31.04 20.25 10.67
CA MET A 76 32.10 21.00 9.99
C MET A 76 33.53 20.61 10.43
N GLU A 77 33.74 20.38 11.70
CA GLU A 77 35.09 20.04 12.21
C GLU A 77 35.49 18.60 11.87
N GLU A 78 34.55 17.70 11.75
CA GLU A 78 34.77 16.27 11.46
C GLU A 78 34.88 15.99 9.96
N LEU A 79 34.42 16.93 9.09
CA LEU A 79 34.47 16.75 7.64
C LEU A 79 35.90 16.54 7.13
N PRO A 80 36.14 15.58 6.20
CA PRO A 80 37.37 15.44 5.46
C PRO A 80 37.77 16.77 4.79
N ARG A 81 39.07 17.03 4.68
CA ARG A 81 39.62 18.30 4.18
C ARG A 81 38.97 18.78 2.86
N GLU A 82 38.76 17.86 1.93
CA GLU A 82 38.16 18.15 0.64
C GLU A 82 36.68 18.56 0.79
N LEU A 83 35.86 17.78 1.53
CA LEU A 83 34.45 18.11 1.80
C LEU A 83 34.33 19.40 2.58
N LYS A 84 35.21 19.65 3.57
CA LYS A 84 35.26 20.89 4.34
C LYS A 84 35.52 22.11 3.46
N ALA A 85 36.41 21.98 2.49
CA ALA A 85 36.71 23.10 1.55
C ALA A 85 35.51 23.40 0.65
N ARG A 86 34.86 22.35 0.11
CA ARG A 86 33.68 22.47 -0.76
C ARG A 86 32.45 22.97 0.02
N ALA A 87 32.23 22.52 1.26
CA ALA A 87 31.12 22.96 2.11
C ALA A 87 31.11 24.49 2.30
N LYS A 88 32.28 25.12 2.40
CA LYS A 88 32.42 26.59 2.54
C LYS A 88 32.00 27.39 1.29
N THR A 89 31.83 26.73 0.16
CA THR A 89 31.47 27.34 -1.14
C THR A 89 30.07 27.03 -1.60
N LEU A 90 29.27 26.32 -0.78
CA LEU A 90 27.88 26.01 -1.09
C LEU A 90 27.03 27.26 -1.19
N LYS A 91 26.14 27.29 -2.17
CA LYS A 91 25.18 28.39 -2.34
C LYS A 91 23.97 28.18 -1.44
N GLU A 92 23.51 29.27 -0.83
CA GLU A 92 22.25 29.23 -0.10
C GLU A 92 21.08 28.95 -1.05
N PHE A 93 20.22 28.02 -0.68
CA PHE A 93 18.98 27.74 -1.39
C PHE A 93 17.80 28.47 -0.72
N ASP A 94 17.65 28.30 0.58
CA ASP A 94 16.65 28.95 1.44
C ASP A 94 17.21 29.14 2.87
N GLU A 95 16.34 29.45 3.82
CA GLU A 95 16.70 29.57 5.23
C GLU A 95 17.36 28.32 5.81
N PHE A 96 16.95 27.13 5.39
CA PHE A 96 17.32 25.84 6.01
C PHE A 96 18.36 25.05 5.22
N TYR A 97 18.45 25.24 3.89
CA TYR A 97 19.23 24.40 3.01
C TYR A 97 20.22 25.18 2.15
N TYR A 98 21.35 24.53 1.86
CA TYR A 98 22.21 24.85 0.75
C TYR A 98 21.80 24.09 -0.51
N GLU A 99 21.91 24.70 -1.68
CA GLU A 99 21.98 23.98 -2.95
C GLU A 99 23.37 23.35 -3.06
N ALA A 100 23.40 22.02 -3.22
CA ALA A 100 24.64 21.27 -3.24
C ALA A 100 24.86 20.61 -4.63
N PRO A 101 26.07 20.67 -5.17
CA PRO A 101 26.43 19.83 -6.33
C PRO A 101 26.19 18.36 -6.00
N TYR A 102 25.63 17.61 -6.94
CA TYR A 102 25.29 16.19 -6.79
C TYR A 102 26.46 15.35 -6.24
N GLU A 103 27.65 15.56 -6.84
CA GLU A 103 28.90 14.88 -6.44
C GLU A 103 29.31 15.21 -4.99
N PHE A 104 29.06 16.44 -4.53
CA PHE A 104 29.30 16.79 -3.13
C PHE A 104 28.30 16.09 -2.20
N ALA A 105 27.01 16.09 -2.55
CA ALA A 105 25.97 15.49 -1.74
C ALA A 105 26.15 13.97 -1.59
N THR A 106 26.51 13.25 -2.68
CA THR A 106 26.80 11.81 -2.64
C THR A 106 28.06 11.52 -1.81
N SER A 107 29.11 12.34 -1.92
CA SER A 107 30.34 12.16 -1.12
C SER A 107 30.09 12.44 0.37
N LEU A 108 29.27 13.43 0.68
CA LEU A 108 28.87 13.75 2.06
C LEU A 108 28.03 12.64 2.68
N ALA A 109 27.09 12.08 1.91
CA ALA A 109 26.27 10.94 2.32
C ALA A 109 27.12 9.72 2.61
N ALA A 110 28.01 9.33 1.69
CA ALA A 110 28.94 8.21 1.85
C ALA A 110 29.81 8.37 3.10
N TRP A 111 30.42 9.56 3.27
CA TRP A 111 31.24 9.82 4.44
C TRP A 111 30.47 9.67 5.74
N LYS A 112 29.28 10.27 5.87
CA LYS A 112 28.53 10.23 7.14
C LYS A 112 27.95 8.86 7.43
N LEU A 113 27.53 8.11 6.40
CA LEU A 113 27.07 6.73 6.55
C LEU A 113 28.19 5.84 7.11
N MET A 114 29.39 5.99 6.59
CA MET A 114 30.54 5.20 7.06
C MET A 114 30.97 5.61 8.46
N ASP A 115 30.96 6.90 8.79
CA ASP A 115 31.22 7.42 10.13
C ASP A 115 30.25 6.81 11.16
N ILE A 116 28.95 6.76 10.83
CA ILE A 116 27.93 6.15 11.71
C ILE A 116 28.14 4.63 11.83
N LYS A 117 28.41 3.93 10.71
CA LYS A 117 28.66 2.49 10.70
C LYS A 117 29.90 2.14 11.56
N GLU A 118 30.96 2.91 11.45
CA GLU A 118 32.20 2.72 12.25
C GLU A 118 31.96 2.99 13.75
N LYS A 119 31.26 4.07 14.09
CA LYS A 119 31.00 4.48 15.48
C LYS A 119 30.01 3.57 16.21
N TYR A 120 28.94 3.14 15.54
CA TYR A 120 27.77 2.50 16.16
C TYR A 120 27.47 1.10 15.67
N GLY A 121 28.16 0.64 14.62
CA GLY A 121 27.93 -0.67 14.00
C GLY A 121 26.79 -0.66 12.97
N ARG A 122 26.64 -1.81 12.30
CA ARG A 122 25.73 -1.98 11.16
C ARG A 122 24.24 -1.82 11.47
N HIS A 123 23.82 -2.09 12.70
CA HIS A 123 22.42 -1.95 13.17
C HIS A 123 21.99 -0.49 13.40
N ALA A 124 22.93 0.44 13.38
CA ALA A 124 22.63 1.86 13.54
C ALA A 124 22.04 2.51 12.27
N PHE A 125 21.93 1.77 11.16
CA PHE A 125 21.39 2.23 9.90
C PHE A 125 20.12 1.46 9.51
N CYS A 126 19.12 2.16 8.95
CA CYS A 126 17.93 1.54 8.37
C CYS A 126 17.51 2.23 7.06
N GLY A 127 16.77 1.50 6.24
CA GLY A 127 16.18 1.99 5.01
C GLY A 127 14.66 1.86 4.97
N MET A 128 13.98 2.90 4.47
CA MET A 128 12.54 2.89 4.23
C MET A 128 12.23 3.23 2.78
N GLY A 129 11.70 2.25 2.02
CA GLY A 129 11.41 2.35 0.60
C GLY A 129 9.94 2.62 0.29
N GLY A 130 9.67 3.48 -0.68
CA GLY A 130 8.36 3.65 -1.28
C GLY A 130 8.11 2.64 -2.41
N ALA A 131 6.85 2.41 -2.73
CA ALA A 131 6.45 1.49 -3.80
C ALA A 131 5.92 2.21 -5.06
N ARG A 132 6.28 3.48 -5.24
CA ARG A 132 6.02 4.23 -6.48
C ARG A 132 7.29 4.46 -7.29
N THR A 133 8.31 3.70 -6.97
CA THR A 133 9.57 3.56 -7.71
C THR A 133 9.52 2.27 -8.54
N SER A 134 10.48 2.08 -9.45
CA SER A 134 10.57 0.86 -10.25
C SER A 134 11.08 -0.35 -9.43
N CYS A 135 10.98 -1.55 -10.00
CA CYS A 135 11.56 -2.75 -9.40
C CYS A 135 13.08 -2.64 -9.28
N GLU A 136 13.72 -2.03 -10.26
CA GLU A 136 15.17 -1.77 -10.29
C GLU A 136 15.57 -0.92 -9.08
N SER A 137 14.89 0.20 -8.87
CA SER A 137 15.15 1.08 -7.72
C SER A 137 14.86 0.38 -6.38
N SER A 138 13.77 -0.40 -6.28
CA SER A 138 13.45 -1.15 -5.07
C SER A 138 14.47 -2.25 -4.77
N TYR A 139 14.95 -2.95 -5.82
CA TYR A 139 16.01 -3.96 -5.69
C TYR A 139 17.33 -3.33 -5.23
N MET A 140 17.75 -2.27 -5.89
CA MET A 140 18.97 -1.53 -5.52
C MET A 140 18.90 -0.98 -4.10
N PHE A 141 17.72 -0.54 -3.66
CA PHE A 141 17.54 -0.02 -2.31
C PHE A 141 17.77 -1.09 -1.25
N GLN A 142 17.14 -2.26 -1.37
CA GLN A 142 17.38 -3.34 -0.42
C GLN A 142 18.82 -3.87 -0.50
N LYS A 143 19.43 -3.91 -1.70
CA LYS A 143 20.81 -4.28 -1.90
C LYS A 143 21.76 -3.29 -1.22
N PHE A 144 21.53 -1.99 -1.38
CA PHE A 144 22.30 -0.95 -0.70
C PHE A 144 22.25 -1.10 0.83
N VAL A 145 21.05 -1.30 1.38
CA VAL A 145 20.88 -1.47 2.84
C VAL A 145 21.60 -2.73 3.34
N ARG A 146 21.43 -3.86 2.63
CA ARG A 146 21.97 -5.15 3.10
C ARG A 146 23.43 -5.37 2.76
N GLU A 147 23.88 -4.98 1.57
CA GLU A 147 25.26 -5.26 1.11
C GLU A 147 26.19 -4.09 1.39
N ALA A 148 25.87 -2.86 0.96
CA ALA A 148 26.74 -1.72 1.17
C ALA A 148 26.83 -1.32 2.65
N MET A 149 25.66 -1.26 3.33
CA MET A 149 25.61 -0.88 4.75
C MET A 149 25.70 -2.08 5.70
N ASP A 150 25.60 -3.31 5.19
CA ASP A 150 25.56 -4.56 5.99
C ASP A 150 24.44 -4.55 7.05
N SER A 151 23.34 -3.81 6.82
CA SER A 151 22.23 -3.70 7.75
C SER A 151 21.07 -4.60 7.34
N PRO A 152 20.43 -5.36 8.28
CA PRO A 152 19.22 -6.12 7.98
C PRO A 152 17.96 -5.25 7.92
N HIS A 153 18.04 -3.98 8.31
CA HIS A 153 16.91 -3.10 8.61
C HIS A 153 16.41 -2.38 7.35
N VAL A 154 15.70 -3.09 6.48
CA VAL A 154 15.00 -2.52 5.33
C VAL A 154 13.51 -2.84 5.39
N ASP A 155 12.65 -1.84 5.20
CA ASP A 155 11.20 -2.01 5.12
C ASP A 155 10.63 -1.12 4.01
N ASN A 156 9.35 -1.28 3.69
CA ASN A 156 8.69 -0.46 2.68
C ASN A 156 7.24 -0.13 3.07
N CYS A 157 6.60 0.73 2.26
CA CYS A 157 5.23 1.19 2.48
C CYS A 157 4.17 0.06 2.53
N ALA A 158 4.47 -1.19 2.16
CA ALA A 158 3.56 -2.32 2.36
C ALA A 158 3.25 -2.54 3.85
N ARG A 159 4.13 -2.07 4.75
CA ARG A 159 3.95 -2.11 6.20
C ARG A 159 2.64 -1.46 6.65
N VAL A 160 2.25 -0.35 6.07
CA VAL A 160 0.99 0.34 6.33
C VAL A 160 -0.04 0.08 5.22
N CYS A 161 0.01 -1.12 4.57
CA CYS A 161 -0.82 -1.43 3.42
C CYS A 161 -1.24 -2.90 3.40
N HIS A 162 -0.57 -3.72 2.60
CA HIS A 162 -0.93 -5.11 2.30
C HIS A 162 0.07 -6.15 2.86
N SER A 163 0.90 -5.82 3.86
CA SER A 163 1.73 -6.82 4.53
C SER A 163 0.89 -7.97 5.13
N PRO A 164 -0.31 -7.74 5.73
CA PRO A 164 -1.18 -8.83 6.14
C PRO A 164 -1.66 -9.74 5.00
N SER A 165 -1.88 -9.19 3.78
CA SER A 165 -2.21 -10.02 2.61
C SER A 165 -1.05 -10.95 2.25
N LEU A 166 0.18 -10.42 2.26
CA LEU A 166 1.38 -11.23 2.03
C LEU A 166 1.52 -12.31 3.12
N LYS A 167 1.42 -11.93 4.40
CA LYS A 167 1.56 -12.85 5.54
C LYS A 167 0.49 -13.94 5.52
N GLY A 168 -0.79 -13.56 5.44
CA GLY A 168 -1.91 -14.51 5.50
C GLY A 168 -1.90 -15.51 4.34
N MET A 169 -1.76 -15.03 3.10
CA MET A 169 -1.71 -15.90 1.92
C MET A 169 -0.47 -16.80 1.93
N ARG A 170 0.71 -16.28 2.27
CA ARG A 170 1.92 -17.12 2.32
C ARG A 170 1.86 -18.18 3.40
N THR A 171 1.26 -17.88 4.54
CA THR A 171 1.08 -18.86 5.62
C THR A 171 0.15 -20.01 5.20
N THR A 172 -0.85 -19.74 4.39
CA THR A 172 -1.87 -20.75 4.00
C THR A 172 -1.57 -21.45 2.68
N ILE A 173 -1.21 -20.68 1.63
CA ILE A 173 -1.05 -21.17 0.25
C ILE A 173 0.33 -20.91 -0.35
N GLY A 174 1.28 -20.42 0.45
CA GLY A 174 2.69 -20.24 0.07
C GLY A 174 2.97 -19.05 -0.87
N GLU A 175 1.96 -18.30 -1.33
CA GLU A 175 2.13 -17.20 -2.26
C GLU A 175 1.23 -16.01 -1.91
N GLY A 176 1.82 -14.82 -1.77
CA GLY A 176 1.13 -13.60 -1.31
C GLY A 176 0.74 -12.63 -2.43
N ALA A 177 0.14 -13.11 -3.50
CA ALA A 177 -0.25 -12.28 -4.65
C ALA A 177 -1.59 -12.69 -5.24
N ALA A 178 -2.18 -11.83 -6.09
CA ALA A 178 -3.40 -12.16 -6.82
C ALA A 178 -3.24 -13.46 -7.61
N THR A 179 -4.22 -14.34 -7.54
CA THR A 179 -4.13 -15.66 -8.17
C THR A 179 -4.53 -15.64 -9.64
N ASN A 180 -5.32 -14.64 -10.06
CA ASN A 180 -5.91 -14.53 -11.39
C ASN A 180 -5.68 -13.15 -12.02
N PRO A 181 -5.78 -13.02 -13.35
CA PRO A 181 -5.83 -11.75 -14.04
C PRO A 181 -7.17 -11.04 -13.85
N PHE A 182 -7.21 -9.71 -14.06
CA PHE A 182 -8.46 -8.95 -13.98
C PHE A 182 -9.51 -9.35 -15.05
N ASP A 183 -9.10 -9.96 -16.15
CA ASP A 183 -10.05 -10.41 -17.19
C ASP A 183 -10.91 -11.59 -16.73
N ASP A 184 -10.47 -12.33 -15.72
CA ASP A 184 -11.25 -13.39 -15.12
C ASP A 184 -12.53 -12.89 -14.43
N ILE A 185 -12.63 -11.59 -14.16
CA ILE A 185 -13.88 -10.94 -13.73
C ILE A 185 -15.05 -11.19 -14.70
N TYR A 186 -14.77 -11.30 -16.00
CA TYR A 186 -15.80 -11.59 -17.00
C TYR A 186 -16.17 -13.07 -17.13
N GLN A 187 -15.43 -13.94 -16.42
CA GLN A 187 -15.60 -15.39 -16.45
C GLN A 187 -16.07 -15.98 -15.11
N THR A 188 -16.24 -15.11 -14.12
CA THR A 188 -16.76 -15.48 -12.80
C THR A 188 -18.29 -15.42 -12.76
N GLU A 189 -18.89 -16.16 -11.84
CA GLU A 189 -20.35 -16.17 -11.64
C GLU A 189 -20.75 -15.40 -10.37
N ASN A 190 -19.78 -15.17 -9.46
CA ASN A 190 -20.02 -14.44 -8.23
C ASN A 190 -18.77 -13.65 -7.82
N ILE A 191 -18.97 -12.45 -7.35
CA ILE A 191 -17.91 -11.55 -6.90
C ILE A 191 -18.20 -11.12 -5.47
N ILE A 192 -17.22 -11.30 -4.58
CA ILE A 192 -17.22 -10.69 -3.27
C ILE A 192 -16.17 -9.57 -3.26
N VAL A 193 -16.57 -8.39 -2.78
CA VAL A 193 -15.65 -7.29 -2.48
C VAL A 193 -15.78 -6.96 -1.00
N MET A 194 -14.71 -7.11 -0.24
CA MET A 194 -14.71 -6.86 1.20
C MET A 194 -13.64 -5.84 1.61
N GLY A 195 -14.03 -4.86 2.43
CA GLY A 195 -13.11 -3.84 2.94
C GLY A 195 -12.40 -3.02 1.84
N SER A 196 -13.11 -2.74 0.72
CA SER A 196 -12.55 -2.00 -0.41
C SER A 196 -13.56 -1.05 -1.05
N ASN A 197 -13.31 0.25 -0.97
CA ASN A 197 -14.02 1.22 -1.79
C ASN A 197 -13.39 1.28 -3.20
N THR A 198 -13.64 0.23 -3.98
CA THR A 198 -12.97 -0.03 -5.26
C THR A 198 -13.22 1.07 -6.30
N THR A 199 -14.39 1.73 -6.27
CA THR A 199 -14.72 2.85 -7.16
C THR A 199 -13.83 4.07 -6.96
N GLU A 200 -13.29 4.26 -5.75
CA GLU A 200 -12.38 5.36 -5.40
C GLU A 200 -10.90 4.95 -5.52
N ALA A 201 -10.56 3.76 -5.02
CA ALA A 201 -9.18 3.30 -4.92
C ALA A 201 -8.66 2.63 -6.21
N HIS A 202 -9.51 1.83 -6.90
CA HIS A 202 -9.16 1.08 -8.12
C HIS A 202 -10.27 1.19 -9.18
N PRO A 203 -10.56 2.41 -9.69
CA PRO A 203 -11.76 2.65 -10.50
C PRO A 203 -11.87 1.80 -11.77
N ILE A 204 -10.75 1.43 -12.39
CA ILE A 204 -10.75 0.60 -13.61
C ILE A 204 -11.10 -0.85 -13.31
N VAL A 205 -10.71 -1.38 -12.14
CA VAL A 205 -11.16 -2.69 -11.65
C VAL A 205 -12.65 -2.63 -11.33
N ALA A 206 -13.12 -1.57 -10.65
CA ALA A 206 -14.54 -1.37 -10.36
C ALA A 206 -15.39 -1.34 -11.66
N ASN A 207 -14.91 -0.68 -12.71
CA ASN A 207 -15.60 -0.66 -14.01
C ASN A 207 -15.78 -2.06 -14.62
N ARG A 208 -14.79 -2.95 -14.44
CA ARG A 208 -14.89 -4.35 -14.91
C ARG A 208 -15.93 -5.12 -14.11
N ILE A 209 -15.92 -4.98 -12.77
CA ILE A 209 -16.92 -5.59 -11.89
C ILE A 209 -18.32 -5.11 -12.25
N ILE A 210 -18.52 -3.78 -12.36
CA ILE A 210 -19.81 -3.20 -12.75
C ILE A 210 -20.27 -3.72 -14.10
N LYS A 211 -19.36 -3.87 -15.06
CA LYS A 211 -19.71 -4.42 -16.39
C LYS A 211 -20.17 -5.86 -16.27
N ALA A 212 -19.44 -6.73 -15.56
CA ALA A 212 -19.81 -8.14 -15.38
C ALA A 212 -21.20 -8.28 -14.73
N VAL A 213 -21.50 -7.45 -13.72
CA VAL A 213 -22.81 -7.45 -13.07
C VAL A 213 -23.93 -6.94 -14.02
N ARG A 214 -23.70 -5.87 -14.77
CA ARG A 214 -24.67 -5.34 -15.74
C ARG A 214 -24.95 -6.30 -16.89
N ASP A 215 -23.92 -7.00 -17.34
CA ASP A 215 -24.03 -8.04 -18.38
C ASP A 215 -24.67 -9.34 -17.81
N LYS A 216 -24.98 -9.38 -16.50
CA LYS A 216 -25.56 -10.51 -15.78
C LYS A 216 -24.71 -11.79 -15.82
N THR A 217 -23.41 -11.65 -15.99
CA THR A 217 -22.46 -12.77 -15.92
C THR A 217 -22.07 -13.10 -14.49
N ALA A 218 -22.13 -12.13 -13.56
CA ALA A 218 -21.80 -12.33 -12.16
C ALA A 218 -22.80 -11.63 -11.22
N THR A 219 -23.02 -12.23 -10.04
CA THR A 219 -23.59 -11.57 -8.87
C THR A 219 -22.50 -10.83 -8.09
N LEU A 220 -22.88 -9.85 -7.28
CA LEU A 220 -21.96 -9.03 -6.50
C LEU A 220 -22.46 -8.89 -5.06
N SER A 221 -21.59 -9.17 -4.09
CA SER A 221 -21.79 -8.83 -2.69
C SER A 221 -20.66 -7.92 -2.22
N VAL A 222 -21.00 -6.77 -1.61
CA VAL A 222 -20.04 -5.80 -1.11
C VAL A 222 -20.14 -5.73 0.41
N LEU A 223 -19.12 -6.21 1.11
CA LEU A 223 -19.03 -6.23 2.57
C LEU A 223 -18.12 -5.08 3.03
N ASP A 224 -18.66 -4.12 3.75
CA ASP A 224 -17.91 -2.96 4.27
C ASP A 224 -18.60 -2.41 5.52
N VAL A 225 -17.93 -1.57 6.29
CA VAL A 225 -18.53 -0.87 7.46
C VAL A 225 -19.51 0.23 7.06
N ARG A 226 -19.61 0.55 5.78
CA ARG A 226 -20.50 1.55 5.19
C ARG A 226 -20.89 1.16 3.76
N GLU A 227 -21.99 1.72 3.28
CA GLU A 227 -22.35 1.56 1.87
C GLU A 227 -21.39 2.31 0.95
N THR A 228 -20.64 1.57 0.15
CA THR A 228 -19.77 2.14 -0.89
C THR A 228 -20.54 2.35 -2.21
N GLN A 229 -19.98 3.14 -3.12
CA GLN A 229 -20.62 3.36 -4.43
C GLN A 229 -20.77 2.06 -5.25
N LEU A 230 -19.86 1.10 -5.04
CA LEU A 230 -19.92 -0.19 -5.74
C LEU A 230 -21.12 -1.04 -5.28
N ALA A 231 -21.53 -0.92 -4.03
CA ALA A 231 -22.67 -1.65 -3.47
C ALA A 231 -24.01 -1.36 -4.18
N LYS A 232 -24.13 -0.22 -4.85
CA LYS A 232 -25.32 0.11 -5.66
C LYS A 232 -25.55 -0.82 -6.85
N PHE A 233 -24.60 -1.65 -7.20
CA PHE A 233 -24.68 -2.60 -8.31
C PHE A 233 -24.92 -4.04 -7.87
N GLY A 234 -24.96 -4.30 -6.55
CA GLY A 234 -25.15 -5.63 -5.99
C GLY A 234 -25.75 -5.60 -4.61
N GLU A 235 -25.50 -6.62 -3.80
CA GLU A 235 -25.93 -6.71 -2.40
C GLU A 235 -24.97 -5.90 -1.50
N ALA A 236 -25.52 -4.96 -0.74
CA ALA A 236 -24.79 -4.23 0.29
C ALA A 236 -24.89 -4.96 1.64
N VAL A 237 -23.76 -5.45 2.15
CA VAL A 237 -23.67 -6.12 3.45
C VAL A 237 -22.85 -5.23 4.38
N VAL A 238 -23.53 -4.39 5.18
CA VAL A 238 -22.85 -3.48 6.10
C VAL A 238 -22.56 -4.22 7.40
N ILE A 239 -21.27 -4.40 7.70
CA ILE A 239 -20.79 -5.16 8.87
C ILE A 239 -20.34 -4.22 10.00
N PRO A 240 -20.31 -4.68 11.26
CA PRO A 240 -19.75 -3.92 12.36
C PRO A 240 -18.25 -3.66 12.15
N TYR A 241 -17.76 -2.56 12.71
CA TYR A 241 -16.31 -2.31 12.79
C TYR A 241 -15.62 -3.47 13.53
N GLU A 242 -14.41 -3.82 13.14
CA GLU A 242 -13.60 -4.91 13.73
C GLU A 242 -14.20 -6.32 13.60
N ALA A 243 -15.22 -6.50 12.75
CA ALA A 243 -15.91 -7.79 12.59
C ALA A 243 -15.45 -8.57 11.34
N ASN A 244 -14.34 -8.20 10.70
CA ASN A 244 -13.90 -8.86 9.46
C ASN A 244 -13.69 -10.37 9.65
N LEU A 245 -12.84 -10.76 10.60
CA LEU A 245 -12.55 -12.17 10.90
C LEU A 245 -13.80 -12.91 11.38
N LEU A 246 -14.63 -12.25 12.19
CA LEU A 246 -15.91 -12.80 12.67
C LEU A 246 -16.81 -13.19 11.50
N VAL A 247 -17.05 -12.27 10.58
CA VAL A 247 -17.91 -12.49 9.40
C VAL A 247 -17.35 -13.60 8.49
N LEU A 248 -16.03 -13.63 8.28
CA LEU A 248 -15.37 -14.67 7.48
C LEU A 248 -15.47 -16.05 8.13
N ASN A 249 -15.32 -16.14 9.46
CA ASN A 249 -15.55 -17.40 10.19
C ASN A 249 -17.02 -17.82 10.15
N MET A 250 -17.98 -16.88 10.21
CA MET A 250 -19.40 -17.18 10.01
C MET A 250 -19.69 -17.76 8.62
N MET A 251 -19.06 -17.20 7.58
CA MET A 251 -19.19 -17.78 6.22
C MET A 251 -18.62 -19.20 6.16
N ALA A 252 -17.47 -19.46 6.80
CA ALA A 252 -16.89 -20.78 6.90
C ALA A 252 -17.80 -21.74 7.68
N TYR A 253 -18.39 -21.28 8.80
CA TYR A 253 -19.36 -22.06 9.58
C TYR A 253 -20.53 -22.54 8.72
N VAL A 254 -21.14 -21.64 7.94
CA VAL A 254 -22.27 -21.99 7.05
C VAL A 254 -21.84 -23.03 6.02
N ILE A 255 -20.69 -22.82 5.36
CA ILE A 255 -20.17 -23.76 4.35
C ILE A 255 -19.92 -25.14 4.94
N LEU A 256 -19.37 -25.21 6.14
CA LEU A 256 -19.07 -26.46 6.84
C LEU A 256 -20.33 -27.13 7.38
N LYS A 257 -21.26 -26.36 7.99
CA LYS A 257 -22.51 -26.87 8.57
C LYS A 257 -23.46 -27.43 7.54
N GLU A 258 -23.53 -26.80 6.36
CA GLU A 258 -24.37 -27.19 5.26
C GLU A 258 -23.66 -28.14 4.26
N GLU A 259 -22.42 -28.55 4.58
CA GLU A 259 -21.58 -29.44 3.75
C GLU A 259 -21.38 -28.95 2.30
N LEU A 260 -21.31 -27.61 2.11
CA LEU A 260 -21.12 -26.99 0.79
C LEU A 260 -19.64 -26.94 0.35
N TYR A 261 -18.73 -27.57 1.09
CA TYR A 261 -17.31 -27.61 0.78
C TYR A 261 -16.96 -28.64 -0.28
N ASN A 262 -15.91 -28.40 -1.04
CA ASN A 262 -15.41 -29.29 -2.07
C ASN A 262 -14.46 -30.33 -1.46
N LYS A 263 -15.03 -31.51 -1.07
CA LYS A 263 -14.25 -32.55 -0.40
C LYS A 263 -13.10 -33.10 -1.26
N GLU A 264 -13.30 -33.29 -2.55
CA GLU A 264 -12.26 -33.81 -3.46
C GLU A 264 -11.07 -32.86 -3.54
N PHE A 265 -11.33 -31.58 -3.66
CA PHE A 265 -10.27 -30.53 -3.65
C PHE A 265 -9.52 -30.54 -2.33
N ILE A 266 -10.23 -30.59 -1.20
CA ILE A 266 -9.63 -30.57 0.14
C ILE A 266 -8.74 -31.80 0.34
N ASP A 267 -9.28 -33.02 0.09
CA ASP A 267 -8.54 -34.25 0.31
C ASP A 267 -7.26 -34.33 -0.55
N SER A 268 -7.32 -33.82 -1.78
CA SER A 268 -6.17 -33.87 -2.69
C SER A 268 -5.15 -32.76 -2.45
N ARG A 269 -5.57 -31.57 -1.98
CA ARG A 269 -4.75 -30.35 -2.03
C ARG A 269 -4.53 -29.64 -0.71
N CYS A 270 -5.15 -30.08 0.39
CA CYS A 270 -5.10 -29.38 1.65
C CYS A 270 -4.71 -30.30 2.81
N ILE A 271 -4.26 -29.70 3.90
CA ILE A 271 -3.99 -30.33 5.20
C ILE A 271 -4.63 -29.53 6.33
N GLY A 272 -4.88 -30.17 7.49
CA GLY A 272 -5.44 -29.52 8.68
C GLY A 272 -6.96 -29.28 8.62
N PHE A 273 -7.67 -29.91 7.66
CA PHE A 273 -9.10 -29.64 7.46
C PHE A 273 -9.99 -30.11 8.61
N GLU A 274 -9.80 -31.31 9.16
CA GLU A 274 -10.69 -31.85 10.18
C GLU A 274 -10.60 -31.03 11.49
N GLU A 275 -9.40 -30.67 11.89
CA GLU A 275 -9.17 -29.79 13.07
C GLU A 275 -9.78 -28.41 12.86
N TYR A 276 -9.61 -27.83 11.68
CA TYR A 276 -10.22 -26.55 11.32
C TYR A 276 -11.75 -26.63 11.34
N LYS A 277 -12.34 -27.68 10.76
CA LYS A 277 -13.78 -27.91 10.72
C LYS A 277 -14.35 -28.01 12.12
N GLU A 278 -13.74 -28.84 12.98
CA GLU A 278 -14.15 -28.99 14.38
C GLU A 278 -14.08 -27.65 15.13
N SER A 279 -12.99 -26.93 14.95
CA SER A 279 -12.76 -25.62 15.62
C SER A 279 -13.79 -24.57 15.21
N ILE A 280 -14.10 -24.45 13.91
CA ILE A 280 -15.12 -23.50 13.42
C ILE A 280 -16.52 -23.87 13.91
N LEU A 281 -16.89 -25.16 13.83
CA LEU A 281 -18.23 -25.59 14.24
C LEU A 281 -18.48 -25.49 15.76
N ASN A 282 -17.42 -25.53 16.56
CA ASN A 282 -17.48 -25.37 18.01
C ASN A 282 -17.30 -23.93 18.49
N ASP A 283 -16.92 -22.99 17.61
CA ASP A 283 -16.81 -21.57 17.98
C ASP A 283 -18.21 -20.93 18.04
N PRO A 284 -18.68 -20.50 19.23
CA PRO A 284 -20.02 -19.90 19.37
C PRO A 284 -20.17 -18.59 18.60
N TYR A 285 -19.06 -17.91 18.31
CA TYR A 285 -19.07 -16.66 17.54
C TYR A 285 -19.10 -16.88 16.03
N ALA A 286 -18.69 -18.05 15.56
CA ALA A 286 -18.75 -18.39 14.14
C ALA A 286 -20.17 -18.73 13.66
N ASN A 287 -21.10 -19.03 14.55
CA ASN A 287 -22.51 -19.22 14.18
C ASN A 287 -23.16 -17.87 13.84
N PRO A 288 -23.72 -17.67 12.61
CA PRO A 288 -24.38 -16.43 12.22
C PRO A 288 -25.50 -15.96 13.18
N GLU A 289 -26.15 -16.88 13.88
CA GLU A 289 -27.18 -16.56 14.89
C GLU A 289 -26.66 -15.62 16.01
N PHE A 290 -25.34 -15.57 16.23
CA PHE A 290 -24.73 -14.61 17.15
C PHE A 290 -25.07 -13.17 16.80
N MET A 291 -25.25 -12.86 15.51
CA MET A 291 -25.57 -11.51 15.04
C MET A 291 -26.94 -11.01 15.50
N ALA A 292 -27.86 -11.90 15.90
CA ALA A 292 -29.14 -11.52 16.52
C ALA A 292 -28.95 -10.72 17.82
N GLN A 293 -27.79 -10.83 18.47
CA GLN A 293 -27.45 -10.13 19.70
C GLN A 293 -26.73 -8.78 19.45
N VAL A 294 -26.30 -8.53 18.20
CA VAL A 294 -25.53 -7.32 17.85
C VAL A 294 -26.49 -6.23 17.38
N LYS A 295 -26.80 -5.27 18.27
CA LYS A 295 -27.77 -4.19 18.05
C LYS A 295 -27.51 -3.46 16.73
N GLY A 296 -28.55 -3.40 15.86
CA GLY A 296 -28.52 -2.70 14.59
C GLY A 296 -27.80 -3.48 13.45
N TYR A 297 -27.49 -4.77 13.70
CA TYR A 297 -26.88 -5.68 12.73
C TYR A 297 -27.55 -7.05 12.68
N GLU A 298 -28.76 -7.17 13.23
CA GLU A 298 -29.55 -8.41 13.32
C GLU A 298 -29.83 -9.02 11.94
N TYR A 299 -29.93 -8.19 10.89
CA TYR A 299 -30.13 -8.61 9.50
C TYR A 299 -28.97 -9.48 8.96
N LEU A 300 -27.80 -9.44 9.57
CA LEU A 300 -26.65 -10.25 9.16
C LEU A 300 -26.86 -11.74 9.44
N VAL A 301 -27.80 -12.12 10.32
CA VAL A 301 -28.22 -13.52 10.52
C VAL A 301 -28.67 -14.15 9.20
N GLU A 302 -29.31 -13.41 8.32
CA GLU A 302 -29.76 -13.86 7.01
C GLU A 302 -28.76 -13.57 5.89
N GLN A 303 -28.15 -12.37 5.90
CA GLN A 303 -27.28 -11.94 4.80
C GLN A 303 -25.97 -12.72 4.74
N ILE A 304 -25.31 -13.00 5.89
CA ILE A 304 -24.03 -13.74 5.87
C ILE A 304 -24.22 -15.16 5.31
N PRO A 305 -25.23 -15.96 5.72
CA PRO A 305 -25.48 -17.27 5.10
C PRO A 305 -25.77 -17.19 3.59
N ALA A 306 -26.52 -16.18 3.15
CA ALA A 306 -26.81 -15.99 1.73
C ALA A 306 -25.52 -15.77 0.91
N VAL A 307 -24.63 -14.90 1.39
CA VAL A 307 -23.32 -14.64 0.74
C VAL A 307 -22.44 -15.90 0.76
N ALA A 308 -22.41 -16.63 1.89
CA ALA A 308 -21.62 -17.86 2.02
C ALA A 308 -22.08 -18.96 1.03
N ARG A 309 -23.40 -19.17 0.89
CA ARG A 309 -23.97 -20.12 -0.06
C ARG A 309 -23.65 -19.74 -1.51
N LEU A 310 -23.78 -18.45 -1.87
CA LEU A 310 -23.39 -17.97 -3.22
C LEU A 310 -21.91 -18.22 -3.49
N TYR A 311 -21.03 -17.94 -2.52
CA TYR A 311 -19.60 -18.16 -2.66
C TYR A 311 -19.26 -19.65 -2.83
N ALA A 312 -19.91 -20.51 -2.10
CA ALA A 312 -19.64 -21.95 -2.13
C ALA A 312 -20.18 -22.65 -3.38
N THR A 313 -21.35 -22.25 -3.87
CA THR A 313 -22.06 -22.96 -4.96
C THR A 313 -21.75 -22.41 -6.34
N LYS A 314 -21.10 -21.24 -6.42
CA LYS A 314 -20.75 -20.60 -7.70
C LYS A 314 -19.24 -20.48 -7.87
N LYS A 315 -18.80 -20.37 -9.11
CA LYS A 315 -17.44 -19.98 -9.45
C LYS A 315 -17.23 -18.51 -9.01
N SER A 316 -16.41 -18.31 -7.99
CA SER A 316 -16.35 -17.05 -7.25
C SER A 316 -14.95 -16.44 -7.22
N MET A 317 -14.89 -15.11 -7.37
CA MET A 317 -13.68 -14.31 -7.11
C MET A 317 -13.87 -13.47 -5.85
N PHE A 318 -12.85 -13.43 -4.99
CA PHE A 318 -12.83 -12.63 -3.76
C PHE A 318 -11.82 -11.49 -3.85
N PHE A 319 -12.30 -10.26 -3.76
CA PHE A 319 -11.50 -9.03 -3.77
C PHE A 319 -11.48 -8.39 -2.39
N TRP A 320 -10.31 -7.89 -1.97
CA TRP A 320 -10.25 -7.12 -0.72
C TRP A 320 -9.25 -5.97 -0.81
N GLY A 321 -9.44 -5.00 0.08
CA GLY A 321 -8.58 -3.84 0.23
C GLY A 321 -8.10 -3.64 1.66
N LEU A 322 -7.69 -2.40 1.97
CA LEU A 322 -7.12 -2.02 3.26
C LEU A 322 -8.11 -2.12 4.43
N GLY A 323 -9.42 -2.14 4.16
CA GLY A 323 -10.45 -2.41 5.16
C GLY A 323 -10.38 -3.83 5.77
N ILE A 324 -9.61 -4.74 5.16
CA ILE A 324 -9.26 -6.05 5.75
C ILE A 324 -7.92 -5.99 6.47
N THR A 325 -6.92 -5.33 5.88
CA THR A 325 -5.53 -5.47 6.31
C THR A 325 -5.11 -4.50 7.42
N GLU A 326 -5.75 -3.34 7.53
CA GLU A 326 -5.39 -2.31 8.52
C GLU A 326 -6.19 -2.47 9.83
N HIS A 327 -6.16 -3.70 10.39
CA HIS A 327 -6.78 -4.12 11.65
C HIS A 327 -5.81 -4.96 12.49
N LEU A 328 -6.13 -5.19 13.78
CA LEU A 328 -5.31 -6.03 14.68
C LEU A 328 -5.22 -7.49 14.22
N ASP A 329 -6.25 -7.98 13.57
CA ASP A 329 -6.41 -9.34 13.05
C ASP A 329 -6.38 -9.41 11.52
N GLY A 330 -5.78 -8.42 10.85
CA GLY A 330 -5.74 -8.34 9.39
C GLY A 330 -5.13 -9.56 8.72
N SER A 331 -4.03 -10.08 9.24
CA SER A 331 -3.39 -11.32 8.76
C SER A 331 -4.30 -12.54 8.92
N TYR A 332 -4.98 -12.66 10.06
CA TYR A 332 -5.94 -13.76 10.29
C TYR A 332 -7.17 -13.65 9.41
N ALA A 333 -7.67 -12.43 9.17
CA ALA A 333 -8.76 -12.21 8.22
C ALA A 333 -8.38 -12.64 6.79
N VAL A 334 -7.15 -12.37 6.36
CA VAL A 334 -6.64 -12.86 5.05
C VAL A 334 -6.50 -14.38 5.04
N MET A 335 -6.02 -15.02 6.12
CA MET A 335 -6.04 -16.48 6.24
C MET A 335 -7.46 -17.03 6.10
N ALA A 336 -8.45 -16.43 6.77
CA ALA A 336 -9.84 -16.85 6.66
C ALA A 336 -10.38 -16.71 5.22
N ILE A 337 -10.02 -15.65 4.48
CA ILE A 337 -10.35 -15.53 3.04
C ILE A 337 -9.73 -16.69 2.24
N THR A 338 -8.48 -17.04 2.50
CA THR A 338 -7.83 -18.16 1.80
C THR A 338 -8.47 -19.52 2.18
N HIS A 339 -8.89 -19.69 3.43
CA HIS A 339 -9.63 -20.88 3.88
C HIS A 339 -10.97 -21.03 3.14
N LEU A 340 -11.72 -19.94 2.97
CA LEU A 340 -12.95 -19.97 2.17
C LEU A 340 -12.69 -20.44 0.73
N ALA A 341 -11.60 -19.98 0.11
CA ALA A 341 -11.23 -20.41 -1.23
C ALA A 341 -10.81 -21.89 -1.28
N MET A 342 -10.07 -22.36 -0.27
CA MET A 342 -9.69 -23.78 -0.16
C MET A 342 -10.89 -24.68 0.14
N LEU A 343 -11.81 -24.27 1.04
CA LEU A 343 -13.03 -25.01 1.33
C LEU A 343 -13.86 -25.30 0.06
N THR A 344 -13.97 -24.28 -0.80
CA THR A 344 -14.88 -24.33 -1.96
C THR A 344 -14.18 -24.70 -3.28
N GLY A 345 -12.84 -24.78 -3.27
CA GLY A 345 -12.05 -24.93 -4.50
C GLY A 345 -12.16 -23.71 -5.43
N ASN A 346 -12.46 -22.50 -4.91
CA ASN A 346 -12.49 -21.25 -5.68
C ASN A 346 -11.10 -20.65 -5.84
N ILE A 347 -10.13 -21.47 -6.26
CA ILE A 347 -8.74 -21.12 -6.53
C ILE A 347 -8.14 -22.07 -7.57
N GLY A 348 -7.15 -21.59 -8.32
CA GLY A 348 -6.42 -22.41 -9.29
C GLY A 348 -7.18 -22.68 -10.60
N LYS A 349 -8.18 -21.91 -10.92
CA LYS A 349 -8.97 -22.05 -12.15
C LYS A 349 -9.48 -20.67 -12.64
N THR A 350 -9.79 -20.59 -13.92
CA THR A 350 -10.33 -19.40 -14.56
C THR A 350 -11.63 -18.94 -13.91
N GLY A 351 -11.73 -17.66 -13.61
CA GLY A 351 -12.92 -17.04 -13.02
C GLY A 351 -13.15 -17.37 -11.54
N ALA A 352 -12.17 -18.00 -10.88
CA ALA A 352 -12.23 -18.26 -9.45
C ALA A 352 -10.87 -18.01 -8.81
N GLY A 353 -10.81 -17.12 -7.84
CA GLY A 353 -9.53 -16.76 -7.24
C GLY A 353 -9.57 -15.63 -6.22
N LEU A 354 -8.38 -15.29 -5.75
CA LEU A 354 -8.10 -14.38 -4.67
C LEU A 354 -7.40 -13.12 -5.21
N MET A 355 -7.97 -11.95 -4.95
CA MET A 355 -7.58 -10.69 -5.58
C MET A 355 -7.30 -9.60 -4.54
N PRO A 356 -6.14 -9.61 -3.86
CA PRO A 356 -5.72 -8.47 -3.03
C PRO A 356 -5.51 -7.23 -3.92
N LEU A 357 -6.31 -6.19 -3.69
CA LEU A 357 -6.22 -4.95 -4.44
C LEU A 357 -5.08 -4.08 -3.89
N ARG A 358 -3.83 -4.40 -4.28
CA ARG A 358 -2.64 -3.66 -3.88
C ARG A 358 -2.79 -2.17 -4.17
N GLY A 359 -2.41 -1.31 -3.19
CA GLY A 359 -2.66 0.13 -3.26
C GLY A 359 -1.83 0.84 -4.32
N GLN A 360 -0.52 0.79 -4.22
CA GLN A 360 0.41 1.52 -5.09
C GLN A 360 0.83 0.71 -6.31
N ASN A 361 1.24 1.40 -7.38
CA ASN A 361 1.46 0.81 -8.71
C ASN A 361 2.57 -0.27 -8.75
N ASN A 362 3.52 -0.26 -7.83
CA ASN A 362 4.61 -1.24 -7.75
C ASN A 362 4.78 -1.87 -6.35
N VAL A 363 3.79 -1.83 -5.47
CA VAL A 363 3.95 -2.43 -4.13
C VAL A 363 4.16 -3.94 -4.19
N GLN A 364 3.62 -4.62 -5.20
CA GLN A 364 3.90 -6.03 -5.43
C GLN A 364 5.38 -6.22 -5.82
N GLY A 365 5.90 -5.44 -6.77
CA GLY A 365 7.29 -5.51 -7.22
C GLY A 365 8.30 -5.17 -6.11
N ALA A 366 8.02 -4.15 -5.28
CA ALA A 366 8.88 -3.81 -4.15
C ALA A 366 8.98 -4.97 -3.13
N CYS A 367 7.89 -5.72 -2.92
CA CYS A 367 7.92 -6.95 -2.11
C CYS A 367 8.66 -8.10 -2.82
N ASP A 368 8.39 -8.31 -4.12
CA ASP A 368 9.02 -9.38 -4.91
C ASP A 368 10.55 -9.21 -5.01
N THR A 369 11.04 -7.97 -5.03
CA THR A 369 12.47 -7.62 -5.07
C THR A 369 13.15 -7.63 -3.70
N GLY A 370 12.42 -7.95 -2.63
CA GLY A 370 13.00 -8.16 -1.29
C GLY A 370 13.17 -6.90 -0.44
N CYS A 371 12.50 -5.80 -0.76
CA CYS A 371 12.49 -4.60 0.08
C CYS A 371 11.59 -4.80 1.32
N LEU A 372 11.90 -5.80 2.15
CA LEU A 372 11.15 -6.24 3.32
C LEU A 372 12.12 -6.71 4.41
N PRO A 373 11.84 -6.51 5.72
CA PRO A 373 12.79 -6.88 6.77
C PRO A 373 12.96 -8.41 6.93
N TYR A 374 11.94 -9.19 6.62
CA TYR A 374 11.88 -10.64 6.84
C TYR A 374 11.99 -11.47 5.55
N TYR A 375 12.10 -10.82 4.40
CA TYR A 375 12.30 -11.49 3.10
C TYR A 375 13.30 -10.72 2.23
N GLY A 376 14.18 -11.49 1.58
CA GLY A 376 14.99 -11.04 0.46
C GLY A 376 14.26 -11.18 -0.89
N PRO A 377 14.97 -10.99 -2.02
CA PRO A 377 14.42 -11.23 -3.35
C PRO A 377 13.83 -12.63 -3.46
N ASP A 378 12.77 -12.79 -4.24
CA ASP A 378 11.99 -14.04 -4.38
C ASP A 378 11.42 -14.56 -3.05
N TYR A 379 11.27 -13.70 -2.05
CA TYR A 379 10.85 -14.05 -0.68
C TYR A 379 11.78 -15.07 -0.02
N SER A 380 13.04 -15.07 -0.38
CA SER A 380 14.08 -15.83 0.31
C SER A 380 14.20 -15.38 1.78
N VAL A 381 14.54 -16.32 2.66
CA VAL A 381 14.79 -15.98 4.06
C VAL A 381 16.16 -15.30 4.14
N PRO A 382 16.25 -14.05 4.63
CA PRO A 382 17.53 -13.38 4.76
C PRO A 382 18.38 -14.05 5.87
N GLN A 383 19.69 -13.86 5.79
CA GLN A 383 20.62 -14.39 6.82
C GLN A 383 20.27 -13.86 8.23
N GLU A 384 19.84 -12.60 8.28
CA GLU A 384 19.33 -11.97 9.49
C GLU A 384 18.05 -11.21 9.20
N VAL A 385 17.03 -11.43 10.04
CA VAL A 385 15.73 -10.75 9.94
C VAL A 385 15.87 -9.33 10.50
N GLY A 386 15.49 -8.34 9.69
CA GLY A 386 15.48 -6.95 10.10
C GLY A 386 14.27 -6.59 10.98
N LEU A 387 14.34 -5.42 11.58
CA LEU A 387 13.23 -4.84 12.34
C LEU A 387 12.18 -4.23 11.39
N MET A 388 10.91 -4.36 11.78
CA MET A 388 9.78 -3.70 11.12
C MET A 388 9.72 -2.21 11.50
N THR A 389 9.16 -1.37 10.65
CA THR A 389 9.15 0.09 10.84
C THR A 389 8.68 0.55 12.22
N PRO A 390 7.61 0.02 12.86
CA PRO A 390 7.25 0.41 14.22
C PRO A 390 8.36 0.14 15.25
N GLN A 391 9.05 -0.99 15.13
CA GLN A 391 10.20 -1.34 15.97
C GLN A 391 11.40 -0.41 15.71
N LEU A 392 11.64 -0.06 14.44
CA LEU A 392 12.69 0.91 14.07
C LEU A 392 12.47 2.28 14.69
N ILE A 393 11.22 2.75 14.76
CA ILE A 393 10.88 4.00 15.44
C ILE A 393 11.23 3.92 16.94
N ASP A 394 10.97 2.79 17.59
CA ASP A 394 11.36 2.57 19.00
C ASP A 394 12.89 2.57 19.17
N GLU A 395 13.63 1.95 18.24
CA GLU A 395 15.09 1.96 18.22
C GLU A 395 15.69 3.35 17.99
N MET A 396 15.05 4.18 17.13
CA MET A 396 15.42 5.59 16.93
C MET A 396 15.20 6.39 18.22
N ILE A 397 14.08 6.23 18.90
CA ILE A 397 13.79 6.90 20.17
C ILE A 397 14.80 6.47 21.25
N ALA A 398 15.16 5.19 21.27
CA ALA A 398 16.16 4.63 22.19
C ALA A 398 17.61 5.03 21.81
N GLY A 399 17.81 5.69 20.66
CA GLY A 399 19.12 6.13 20.19
C GLY A 399 20.05 5.00 19.71
N ARG A 400 19.51 3.83 19.35
CA ARG A 400 20.26 2.72 18.78
C ARG A 400 20.33 2.79 17.25
N VAL A 401 19.27 3.22 16.59
CA VAL A 401 19.31 3.61 15.16
C VAL A 401 19.69 5.09 15.08
N LYS A 402 20.68 5.40 14.26
CA LYS A 402 21.32 6.72 14.11
C LYS A 402 21.16 7.32 12.73
N ALA A 403 20.95 6.49 11.71
CA ALA A 403 20.78 6.96 10.35
C ALA A 403 19.63 6.25 9.66
N MET A 404 18.92 7.00 8.81
CA MET A 404 17.84 6.49 7.98
C MET A 404 17.99 6.99 6.54
N TYR A 405 17.82 6.08 5.57
CA TYR A 405 17.64 6.44 4.17
C TYR A 405 16.16 6.24 3.78
N VAL A 406 15.53 7.27 3.26
CA VAL A 406 14.13 7.25 2.81
C VAL A 406 14.08 7.44 1.30
N MET A 407 13.45 6.51 0.58
CA MET A 407 13.33 6.57 -0.86
C MET A 407 11.86 6.59 -1.29
N GLY A 408 11.34 7.77 -1.68
CA GLY A 408 9.98 7.94 -2.19
C GLY A 408 8.86 7.58 -1.21
N GLU A 409 9.08 7.82 0.08
CA GLU A 409 8.15 7.55 1.19
C GLU A 409 8.07 8.79 2.10
N ASP A 410 6.93 9.03 2.74
CA ASP A 410 6.75 10.14 3.68
C ASP A 410 6.31 9.61 5.06
N ILE A 411 7.23 8.92 5.74
CA ILE A 411 7.00 8.31 7.04
C ILE A 411 6.50 9.33 8.07
N ALA A 412 6.95 10.58 8.00
CA ALA A 412 6.57 11.67 8.90
C ALA A 412 5.16 12.23 8.66
N HIS A 413 4.41 11.66 7.70
CA HIS A 413 3.00 12.00 7.45
C HIS A 413 2.10 10.76 7.49
N ILE A 414 2.51 9.64 6.90
CA ILE A 414 1.59 8.52 6.61
C ILE A 414 1.58 7.43 7.66
N HIS A 415 2.58 7.33 8.53
CA HIS A 415 2.57 6.36 9.62
C HIS A 415 1.65 6.81 10.78
N PRO A 416 1.18 5.88 11.63
CA PRO A 416 0.37 6.23 12.82
C PRO A 416 1.23 6.89 13.89
N ASN A 417 0.61 7.43 14.92
CA ASN A 417 1.27 8.04 16.07
C ASN A 417 2.39 9.01 15.68
N GLN A 418 2.01 10.05 14.91
CA GLN A 418 3.00 10.98 14.34
C GLN A 418 3.86 11.68 15.37
N ASN A 419 3.37 11.90 16.59
CA ASN A 419 4.18 12.44 17.68
C ASN A 419 5.37 11.51 18.02
N LYS A 420 5.15 10.20 18.03
CA LYS A 420 6.20 9.19 18.25
C LYS A 420 7.15 9.11 17.07
N VAL A 421 6.64 9.13 15.84
CA VAL A 421 7.45 9.12 14.60
C VAL A 421 8.38 10.32 14.55
N HIS A 422 7.87 11.54 14.74
CA HIS A 422 8.66 12.76 14.75
C HIS A 422 9.74 12.75 15.85
N LYS A 423 9.41 12.22 17.04
CA LYS A 423 10.38 12.05 18.12
C LYS A 423 11.51 11.11 17.73
N GLY A 424 11.20 9.98 17.08
CA GLY A 424 12.18 9.02 16.57
C GLY A 424 13.10 9.64 15.53
N LEU A 425 12.51 10.28 14.51
CA LEU A 425 13.27 10.94 13.44
C LEU A 425 14.16 12.08 13.95
N ALA A 426 13.71 12.86 14.94
CA ALA A 426 14.50 13.94 15.52
C ALA A 426 15.75 13.46 16.30
N ASN A 427 15.80 12.19 16.70
CA ASN A 427 16.96 11.59 17.37
C ASN A 427 18.04 11.08 16.42
N LEU A 428 17.77 11.05 15.11
CA LEU A 428 18.72 10.58 14.12
C LEU A 428 19.86 11.59 13.92
N GLU A 429 21.04 11.08 13.61
CA GLU A 429 22.22 11.89 13.25
C GLU A 429 22.28 12.16 11.76
N LEU A 430 21.58 11.35 10.96
CA LEU A 430 21.51 11.49 9.52
C LEU A 430 20.16 10.99 8.97
N ILE A 431 19.49 11.81 8.18
CA ILE A 431 18.37 11.43 7.33
C ILE A 431 18.72 11.79 5.89
N ILE A 432 18.76 10.78 5.01
CA ILE A 432 18.91 10.96 3.56
C ILE A 432 17.54 10.71 2.91
N SER A 433 17.17 11.51 1.92
CA SER A 433 15.91 11.33 1.20
C SER A 433 16.08 11.51 -0.31
N ASN A 434 15.60 10.52 -1.08
CA ASN A 434 15.29 10.67 -2.50
C ASN A 434 13.83 11.06 -2.64
N GLU A 435 13.53 12.24 -3.22
CA GLU A 435 12.15 12.71 -3.27
C GLU A 435 11.89 13.65 -4.46
N LEU A 436 10.62 13.73 -4.85
CA LEU A 436 10.16 14.64 -5.89
C LEU A 436 9.83 16.04 -5.36
N PHE A 437 9.38 16.13 -4.11
CA PHE A 437 8.85 17.34 -3.50
C PHE A 437 9.21 17.42 -2.04
N MET A 438 9.28 18.65 -1.51
CA MET A 438 9.34 18.85 -0.06
C MET A 438 8.05 18.33 0.58
N ASN A 439 8.19 17.37 1.48
CA ASN A 439 7.15 16.74 2.29
C ASN A 439 7.57 16.72 3.77
N GLU A 440 6.83 16.06 4.65
CA GLU A 440 7.11 16.14 6.08
C GLU A 440 8.45 15.48 6.45
N VAL A 441 8.81 14.35 5.82
CA VAL A 441 10.13 13.72 6.09
C VAL A 441 11.28 14.51 5.48
N THR A 442 11.12 15.08 4.29
CA THR A 442 12.19 15.88 3.66
C THR A 442 12.49 17.17 4.43
N LYS A 443 11.51 17.77 5.13
CA LYS A 443 11.75 18.90 6.03
C LYS A 443 12.68 18.54 7.21
N MET A 444 12.75 17.27 7.56
CA MET A 444 13.64 16.76 8.61
C MET A 444 14.98 16.26 8.03
N ALA A 445 15.03 15.93 6.74
CA ALA A 445 16.19 15.34 6.09
C ALA A 445 17.41 16.27 6.08
N ASP A 446 18.60 15.68 6.22
CA ASP A 446 19.88 16.38 6.20
C ASP A 446 20.45 16.47 4.78
N ILE A 447 20.22 15.43 3.97
CA ILE A 447 20.63 15.38 2.56
C ILE A 447 19.42 14.94 1.72
N ILE A 448 19.08 15.73 0.71
CA ILE A 448 17.95 15.49 -0.18
C ILE A 448 18.45 15.40 -1.61
N PHE A 449 18.09 14.36 -2.31
CA PHE A 449 18.32 14.18 -3.74
C PHE A 449 17.01 14.39 -4.50
N GLY A 450 16.97 15.34 -5.43
CA GLY A 450 15.92 15.43 -6.44
C GLY A 450 16.11 14.33 -7.46
N VAL A 451 15.06 13.54 -7.71
CA VAL A 451 15.14 12.35 -8.56
C VAL A 451 14.08 12.34 -9.65
N LYS A 452 14.27 11.47 -10.66
CA LYS A 452 13.29 11.20 -11.72
C LYS A 452 11.98 10.70 -11.15
N SER A 453 10.87 11.21 -11.66
CA SER A 453 9.54 10.60 -11.45
C SER A 453 9.34 9.39 -12.36
N ALA A 454 8.28 8.62 -12.13
CA ALA A 454 7.94 7.47 -12.97
C ALA A 454 7.67 7.83 -14.45
N TYR A 455 7.38 9.09 -14.76
CA TYR A 455 7.20 9.57 -16.15
C TYR A 455 8.49 10.09 -16.80
N GLU A 456 9.60 10.05 -16.08
CA GLU A 456 10.91 10.53 -16.54
C GLU A 456 11.95 9.40 -16.61
N LYS A 457 11.55 8.13 -16.41
CA LYS A 457 12.47 6.99 -16.37
C LYS A 457 11.94 5.72 -17.02
N THR A 458 12.87 4.85 -17.42
CA THR A 458 12.58 3.47 -17.81
C THR A 458 12.65 2.57 -16.57
N GLY A 459 11.71 1.64 -16.44
CA GLY A 459 11.74 0.66 -15.37
C GLY A 459 10.54 -0.28 -15.38
N VAL A 460 10.65 -1.40 -14.69
CA VAL A 460 9.60 -2.41 -14.55
C VAL A 460 8.74 -2.12 -13.34
N TYR A 461 7.42 -2.24 -13.52
CA TYR A 461 6.42 -2.10 -12.46
C TYR A 461 5.54 -3.35 -12.42
N VAL A 462 5.24 -3.84 -11.22
CA VAL A 462 4.38 -5.02 -11.02
C VAL A 462 3.06 -4.58 -10.40
N ASN A 463 1.97 -4.72 -11.16
CA ASN A 463 0.65 -4.30 -10.72
C ASN A 463 -0.03 -5.31 -9.76
N ALA A 464 -1.23 -4.99 -9.27
CA ALA A 464 -1.97 -5.79 -8.30
C ALA A 464 -2.37 -7.20 -8.77
N MET A 465 -2.39 -7.46 -10.09
CA MET A 465 -2.63 -8.82 -10.62
C MET A 465 -1.33 -9.54 -11.01
N ARG A 466 -0.17 -9.15 -10.50
CA ARG A 466 1.15 -9.75 -10.80
C ARG A 466 1.68 -9.46 -12.22
N ARG A 467 1.20 -8.44 -12.89
CA ARG A 467 1.61 -8.15 -14.25
C ARG A 467 2.81 -7.19 -14.25
N LEU A 468 3.90 -7.61 -14.90
CA LEU A 468 5.07 -6.79 -15.16
C LEU A 468 4.81 -5.90 -16.38
N HIS A 469 5.03 -4.61 -16.21
CA HIS A 469 4.98 -3.62 -17.27
C HIS A 469 6.31 -2.89 -17.35
N LEU A 470 6.88 -2.74 -18.54
CA LEU A 470 8.01 -1.88 -18.77
C LEU A 470 7.52 -0.48 -19.13
N SER A 471 7.74 0.47 -18.23
CA SER A 471 7.53 1.89 -18.52
C SER A 471 8.64 2.44 -19.41
N GLN A 472 8.38 3.56 -20.05
CA GLN A 472 9.39 4.39 -20.71
C GLN A 472 9.15 5.85 -20.35
N PRO A 473 10.20 6.70 -20.40
CA PRO A 473 10.06 8.12 -20.10
C PRO A 473 9.11 8.78 -21.07
N LEU A 474 8.28 9.66 -20.57
CA LEU A 474 7.40 10.55 -21.35
C LEU A 474 8.11 11.86 -21.66
N VAL A 475 8.97 12.30 -20.77
CA VAL A 475 9.79 13.51 -20.88
C VAL A 475 11.21 13.25 -20.38
N ASP A 476 12.16 13.98 -20.92
CA ASP A 476 13.56 13.89 -20.56
C ASP A 476 13.91 14.84 -19.40
N THR A 477 14.87 14.46 -18.58
CA THR A 477 15.43 15.27 -17.49
C THR A 477 16.85 14.83 -17.17
N ASP A 478 17.67 15.77 -16.69
CA ASP A 478 19.04 15.51 -16.23
C ASP A 478 19.09 15.01 -14.77
N LEU A 479 17.94 14.85 -14.09
CA LEU A 479 17.90 14.30 -12.74
C LEU A 479 18.34 12.82 -12.72
N PRO A 480 18.99 12.36 -11.64
CA PRO A 480 19.30 10.94 -11.49
C PRO A 480 18.03 10.12 -11.21
N ASP A 481 18.05 8.83 -11.54
CA ASP A 481 17.09 7.86 -11.01
C ASP A 481 17.46 7.49 -9.56
N ASP A 482 16.52 6.94 -8.81
CA ASP A 482 16.76 6.49 -7.44
C ASP A 482 17.92 5.47 -7.36
N TRP A 483 17.97 4.51 -8.28
CA TRP A 483 19.03 3.50 -8.32
C TRP A 483 20.40 4.11 -8.66
N GLU A 484 20.45 5.18 -9.45
CA GLU A 484 21.70 5.90 -9.79
C GLU A 484 22.27 6.59 -8.53
N VAL A 485 21.42 7.23 -7.71
CA VAL A 485 21.87 7.84 -6.44
C VAL A 485 22.47 6.78 -5.52
N LEU A 486 21.81 5.63 -5.37
CA LEU A 486 22.28 4.52 -4.53
C LEU A 486 23.62 3.96 -5.04
N ARG A 487 23.76 3.72 -6.36
CA ARG A 487 25.01 3.32 -7.02
C ARG A 487 26.13 4.31 -6.73
N ASP A 488 25.87 5.60 -6.91
CA ASP A 488 26.91 6.63 -6.83
C ASP A 488 27.35 6.89 -5.38
N ILE A 489 26.48 6.69 -4.39
CA ILE A 489 26.88 6.68 -2.97
C ILE A 489 27.68 5.43 -2.65
N GLU A 490 27.24 4.25 -3.10
CA GLU A 490 27.94 2.99 -2.85
C GLU A 490 29.33 2.98 -3.47
N ASN A 491 29.48 3.50 -4.69
CA ASN A 491 30.77 3.60 -5.36
C ASN A 491 31.78 4.51 -4.62
N LYS A 492 31.33 5.32 -3.68
CA LYS A 492 32.19 6.08 -2.78
C LYS A 492 32.47 5.35 -1.46
N ILE A 493 31.74 4.26 -1.17
CA ILE A 493 31.91 3.40 0.00
C ILE A 493 32.81 2.21 -0.37
N ASN A 494 32.34 1.33 -1.25
CA ASN A 494 33.00 0.06 -1.61
C ASN A 494 33.45 0.01 -3.08
N GLY A 495 32.76 0.72 -3.99
CA GLY A 495 33.05 0.73 -5.42
C GLY A 495 32.60 -0.53 -6.17
N GLU A 496 31.54 -1.19 -5.70
CA GLU A 496 31.09 -2.49 -6.22
C GLU A 496 29.89 -2.41 -7.18
N PHE A 497 29.10 -1.30 -7.15
CA PHE A 497 27.89 -1.17 -7.96
C PHE A 497 28.20 -0.65 -9.37
N ASN A 498 28.49 -1.58 -10.30
CA ASN A 498 28.95 -1.27 -11.65
C ASN A 498 27.82 -1.35 -12.71
N TYR A 499 26.69 -0.66 -12.47
CA TYR A 499 25.56 -0.61 -13.40
C TYR A 499 25.64 0.62 -14.30
N LYS A 500 25.42 0.42 -15.61
CA LYS A 500 25.44 1.50 -16.62
C LYS A 500 24.07 2.13 -16.82
N ASP A 501 23.04 1.29 -16.84
CA ASP A 501 21.65 1.69 -17.10
C ASP A 501 20.66 0.82 -16.31
N SER A 502 19.38 1.11 -16.41
CA SER A 502 18.32 0.38 -15.71
C SER A 502 18.18 -1.07 -16.21
N GLU A 503 18.58 -1.39 -17.44
CA GLU A 503 18.56 -2.76 -17.95
C GLU A 503 19.62 -3.64 -17.30
N ASP A 504 20.81 -3.09 -17.00
CA ASP A 504 21.84 -3.78 -16.23
C ASP A 504 21.31 -4.14 -14.82
N VAL A 505 20.68 -3.18 -14.13
CA VAL A 505 20.05 -3.43 -12.82
C VAL A 505 18.92 -4.45 -12.94
N TRP A 506 18.10 -4.36 -13.98
CA TRP A 506 17.02 -5.32 -14.21
C TRP A 506 17.53 -6.74 -14.47
N ASN A 507 18.63 -6.87 -15.21
CA ASN A 507 19.24 -8.18 -15.49
C ASN A 507 19.68 -8.88 -14.21
N GLU A 508 20.23 -8.17 -13.23
CA GLU A 508 20.52 -8.73 -11.91
C GLU A 508 19.23 -8.95 -11.09
N THR A 509 18.32 -7.99 -11.09
CA THR A 509 17.03 -8.09 -10.37
C THR A 509 16.26 -9.35 -10.77
N LYS A 510 16.10 -9.62 -12.06
CA LYS A 510 15.34 -10.79 -12.53
C LYS A 510 16.00 -12.12 -12.18
N GLU A 511 17.32 -12.18 -12.11
CA GLU A 511 18.05 -13.36 -11.65
C GLU A 511 17.90 -13.55 -10.13
N ALA A 512 18.00 -12.48 -9.36
CA ALA A 512 17.82 -12.51 -7.90
C ALA A 512 16.39 -12.91 -7.50
N VAL A 513 15.38 -12.41 -8.22
CA VAL A 513 13.96 -12.80 -8.03
C VAL A 513 13.64 -14.17 -8.64
N GLY A 514 14.54 -14.69 -9.48
CA GLY A 514 14.53 -16.08 -9.93
C GLY A 514 13.26 -16.49 -10.64
N SER A 515 12.59 -17.52 -10.13
CA SER A 515 11.48 -18.20 -10.81
C SER A 515 10.31 -17.30 -11.22
N ARG A 516 10.13 -16.14 -10.57
CA ARG A 516 9.07 -15.20 -10.92
C ARG A 516 9.43 -14.36 -12.14
N PHE A 517 10.68 -13.86 -12.24
CA PHE A 517 11.06 -12.85 -13.22
C PHE A 517 12.05 -13.32 -14.28
N SER A 518 12.69 -14.49 -14.13
CA SER A 518 13.84 -14.92 -14.95
C SER A 518 13.62 -14.84 -16.46
N GLY A 519 12.40 -15.05 -16.94
CA GLY A 519 12.05 -14.94 -18.36
C GLY A 519 11.64 -13.53 -18.81
N ALA A 520 11.57 -12.55 -17.93
CA ALA A 520 11.09 -11.19 -18.21
C ALA A 520 12.23 -10.25 -18.63
N THR A 521 12.81 -10.42 -19.82
CA THR A 521 13.80 -9.47 -20.34
C THR A 521 13.13 -8.16 -20.78
N TYR A 522 13.86 -7.03 -20.77
CA TYR A 522 13.40 -5.76 -21.33
C TYR A 522 12.90 -5.91 -22.76
N HIS A 523 13.62 -6.68 -23.58
CA HIS A 523 13.19 -6.98 -24.94
C HIS A 523 11.82 -7.66 -25.01
N LYS A 524 11.53 -8.67 -24.16
CA LYS A 524 10.21 -9.30 -24.12
C LYS A 524 9.14 -8.35 -23.60
N LEU A 525 9.42 -7.62 -22.53
CA LEU A 525 8.48 -6.66 -21.94
C LEU A 525 8.17 -5.52 -22.91
N SER A 526 9.15 -5.02 -23.66
CA SER A 526 8.95 -3.98 -24.68
C SER A 526 8.06 -4.45 -25.84
N LYS A 527 8.21 -5.70 -26.29
CA LYS A 527 7.31 -6.31 -27.29
C LYS A 527 5.87 -6.52 -26.78
N ASN A 528 5.71 -6.68 -25.48
CA ASN A 528 4.43 -6.88 -24.83
C ASN A 528 3.95 -5.62 -24.08
N ARG A 529 4.38 -4.44 -24.46
CA ARG A 529 4.14 -3.19 -23.71
C ARG A 529 2.65 -2.91 -23.48
N ASN A 530 1.80 -3.18 -24.45
CA ASN A 530 0.33 -2.99 -24.34
C ASN A 530 -0.34 -3.99 -23.40
N ARG A 531 0.32 -5.11 -23.13
CA ARG A 531 -0.24 -6.23 -22.36
C ARG A 531 0.48 -6.47 -21.05
N GLY A 532 1.80 -6.28 -21.02
CA GLY A 532 2.67 -6.75 -19.94
C GLY A 532 2.70 -8.29 -19.86
N MET A 533 3.33 -8.82 -18.83
CA MET A 533 3.45 -10.28 -18.64
C MET A 533 3.16 -10.65 -17.18
N LEU A 534 2.34 -11.68 -16.96
CA LEU A 534 2.00 -12.19 -15.63
C LEU A 534 3.07 -13.15 -15.10
N TRP A 535 3.67 -12.83 -13.97
CA TRP A 535 4.61 -13.76 -13.35
C TRP A 535 3.91 -14.97 -12.68
N PRO A 536 4.54 -16.15 -12.53
CA PRO A 536 5.90 -16.53 -12.96
C PRO A 536 6.07 -16.52 -14.48
N ILE A 537 7.22 -15.94 -14.91
CA ILE A 537 7.57 -15.87 -16.33
C ILE A 537 8.84 -16.70 -16.53
N LYS A 538 8.67 -17.88 -17.10
CA LYS A 538 9.81 -18.69 -17.58
C LYS A 538 10.06 -18.44 -19.07
N LYS A 539 9.31 -19.09 -19.94
CA LYS A 539 9.25 -18.81 -21.38
C LYS A 539 8.05 -17.94 -21.71
N GLU A 540 6.88 -18.33 -21.19
CA GLU A 540 5.61 -17.64 -21.32
C GLU A 540 5.13 -17.14 -19.95
N ASP A 541 4.13 -16.26 -19.92
CA ASP A 541 3.50 -15.79 -18.72
C ASP A 541 2.56 -16.85 -18.11
N THR A 542 2.27 -16.71 -16.81
CA THR A 542 1.41 -17.64 -16.07
C THR A 542 0.13 -16.91 -15.64
N PRO A 543 -0.98 -17.03 -16.37
CA PRO A 543 -2.22 -16.31 -16.07
C PRO A 543 -2.81 -16.67 -14.71
N ILE A 544 -2.82 -17.93 -14.34
CA ILE A 544 -3.49 -18.44 -13.12
C ILE A 544 -2.46 -19.13 -12.24
N LEU A 545 -2.41 -18.78 -10.96
CA LEU A 545 -1.60 -19.47 -9.96
C LEU A 545 -2.35 -20.68 -9.37
N HIS A 546 -1.60 -21.60 -8.80
CA HIS A 546 -2.13 -22.74 -8.04
C HIS A 546 -2.99 -23.72 -8.86
N VAL A 547 -2.74 -23.85 -10.16
CA VAL A 547 -3.46 -24.84 -11.01
C VAL A 547 -3.15 -26.26 -10.55
N ASP A 548 -1.88 -26.62 -10.35
CA ASP A 548 -1.44 -27.97 -10.04
C ASP A 548 -1.15 -28.22 -8.55
N GLY A 549 -0.98 -27.16 -7.75
CA GLY A 549 -0.65 -27.22 -6.33
C GLY A 549 -0.38 -25.86 -5.75
N PHE A 550 -0.17 -25.78 -4.45
CA PHE A 550 0.18 -24.55 -3.76
C PHE A 550 1.71 -24.36 -3.73
N ARG A 551 2.17 -23.13 -3.46
CA ARG A 551 3.61 -22.81 -3.36
C ARG A 551 4.17 -23.01 -1.96
N THR A 552 3.67 -23.99 -1.25
CA THR A 552 4.17 -24.52 0.02
C THR A 552 5.22 -25.60 -0.23
N ASN A 553 5.96 -25.99 0.80
CA ASN A 553 7.03 -26.99 0.67
C ASN A 553 6.51 -28.37 0.23
N ASP A 554 5.28 -28.72 0.63
CA ASP A 554 4.61 -29.99 0.31
C ASP A 554 3.59 -29.88 -0.83
N GLY A 555 3.45 -28.69 -1.41
CA GLY A 555 2.49 -28.39 -2.47
C GLY A 555 1.03 -28.30 -2.00
N LYS A 556 0.77 -28.36 -0.68
CA LYS A 556 -0.57 -28.34 -0.09
C LYS A 556 -0.89 -27.02 0.61
N GLY A 557 -2.15 -26.62 0.56
CA GLY A 557 -2.68 -25.53 1.37
C GLY A 557 -2.94 -25.98 2.81
N THR A 558 -2.68 -25.11 3.77
CA THR A 558 -2.83 -25.43 5.20
C THR A 558 -3.98 -24.65 5.80
N PHE A 559 -4.92 -25.33 6.44
CA PHE A 559 -5.93 -24.71 7.27
C PHE A 559 -5.37 -24.39 8.63
N HIS A 560 -5.54 -23.13 9.06
CA HIS A 560 -5.16 -22.65 10.39
C HIS A 560 -6.37 -22.03 11.04
N TYR A 561 -6.78 -22.54 12.20
CA TYR A 561 -7.86 -21.89 12.96
C TYR A 561 -7.31 -20.77 13.82
N HIS A 562 -8.00 -19.65 13.80
CA HIS A 562 -7.80 -18.56 14.74
C HIS A 562 -9.15 -18.16 15.35
N GLN A 563 -9.27 -18.31 16.65
CA GLN A 563 -10.51 -17.98 17.36
C GLN A 563 -10.72 -16.46 17.35
N TYR A 564 -11.92 -16.06 16.93
CA TYR A 564 -12.31 -14.66 17.02
C TYR A 564 -12.49 -14.26 18.49
N GLN A 565 -11.85 -13.17 18.88
CA GLN A 565 -12.06 -12.55 20.19
C GLN A 565 -12.96 -11.32 20.02
N LEU A 566 -14.01 -11.22 20.81
CA LEU A 566 -14.91 -10.06 20.78
C LEU A 566 -14.12 -8.77 21.01
N ARG A 567 -14.07 -7.94 20.00
CA ARG A 567 -13.47 -6.60 20.06
C ARG A 567 -14.37 -5.66 20.86
N GLU A 568 -13.79 -4.59 21.40
CA GLU A 568 -14.48 -3.70 22.33
C GLU A 568 -15.78 -3.12 21.75
N GLN A 569 -15.78 -2.77 20.45
CA GLN A 569 -17.00 -2.31 19.79
C GLN A 569 -18.10 -3.37 19.79
N ILE A 570 -17.77 -4.61 19.40
CA ILE A 570 -18.78 -5.69 19.37
C ILE A 570 -19.29 -5.96 20.78
N LYS A 571 -18.42 -5.96 21.81
CA LYS A 571 -18.84 -6.06 23.21
C LYS A 571 -19.84 -4.97 23.59
N LYS A 572 -19.58 -3.71 23.22
CA LYS A 572 -20.49 -2.60 23.49
C LYS A 572 -21.83 -2.76 22.79
N LEU A 573 -21.82 -3.16 21.51
CA LEU A 573 -23.05 -3.39 20.76
C LEU A 573 -23.88 -4.54 21.34
N VAL A 574 -23.26 -5.63 21.76
CA VAL A 574 -23.92 -6.77 22.43
C VAL A 574 -24.48 -6.35 23.80
N ASN A 575 -23.70 -5.64 24.59
CA ASN A 575 -24.09 -5.17 25.92
C ASN A 575 -25.04 -3.97 25.87
N LYS A 576 -25.35 -3.44 24.69
CA LYS A 576 -26.17 -2.24 24.48
C LYS A 576 -25.62 -0.99 25.19
N GLU A 577 -24.31 -0.92 25.40
CA GLU A 577 -23.64 0.26 25.92
C GLU A 577 -23.71 1.40 24.89
N GLU A 578 -24.02 2.59 25.35
CA GLU A 578 -24.01 3.78 24.51
C GLU A 578 -22.67 4.50 24.61
N PHE A 579 -22.24 5.09 23.49
CA PHE A 579 -21.12 6.03 23.50
C PHE A 579 -21.50 7.30 24.28
N ALA A 580 -20.48 7.96 24.85
CA ALA A 580 -20.66 9.33 25.31
C ALA A 580 -21.11 10.23 24.13
N SER A 581 -21.77 11.34 24.44
CA SER A 581 -22.34 12.21 23.39
C SER A 581 -21.31 12.73 22.37
N ASN A 582 -20.04 12.84 22.78
CA ASN A 582 -18.91 13.30 21.95
C ASN A 582 -18.01 12.17 21.43
N GLU A 583 -18.33 10.89 21.69
CA GLU A 583 -17.53 9.75 21.21
C GLU A 583 -18.08 9.19 19.90
N PHE A 584 -17.18 8.88 18.97
CA PHE A 584 -17.51 8.29 17.67
C PHE A 584 -16.48 7.22 17.28
N TYR A 585 -16.87 6.27 16.42
CA TYR A 585 -15.91 5.48 15.66
C TYR A 585 -15.47 6.23 14.42
N LEU A 586 -14.15 6.18 14.15
CA LEU A 586 -13.56 6.73 12.94
C LEU A 586 -12.99 5.62 12.08
N THR A 587 -13.30 5.66 10.78
CA THR A 587 -12.59 4.92 9.74
C THR A 587 -11.97 5.88 8.74
N THR A 588 -10.85 5.47 8.13
CA THR A 588 -10.20 6.26 7.09
C THR A 588 -10.30 5.61 5.72
N GLY A 589 -10.17 6.42 4.67
CA GLY A 589 -10.21 5.92 3.31
C GLY A 589 -9.57 6.85 2.29
N ARG A 590 -9.95 6.68 1.03
CA ARG A 590 -9.42 7.40 -0.12
C ARG A 590 -10.53 8.14 -0.87
N THR A 591 -10.13 9.13 -1.67
CA THR A 591 -10.99 9.77 -2.66
C THR A 591 -10.48 9.46 -4.07
N ILE A 592 -11.38 9.56 -5.06
CA ILE A 592 -11.01 9.33 -6.46
C ILE A 592 -10.03 10.38 -6.99
N VAL A 593 -10.01 11.57 -6.43
CA VAL A 593 -9.22 12.72 -6.95
C VAL A 593 -7.85 12.87 -6.33
N GLN A 594 -7.69 12.50 -5.04
CA GLN A 594 -6.39 12.54 -4.38
C GLN A 594 -5.76 11.15 -4.28
N TYR A 595 -4.45 11.09 -4.16
CA TYR A 595 -3.72 9.84 -4.07
C TYR A 595 -2.70 9.86 -2.93
N ASN A 596 -2.78 8.87 -2.03
CA ASN A 596 -1.95 8.71 -0.85
C ASN A 596 -1.86 10.02 -0.02
N ASN A 597 -0.65 10.56 0.23
CA ASN A 597 -0.39 11.85 0.90
C ASN A 597 -0.55 13.07 -0.03
N ALA A 598 -1.24 12.92 -1.14
CA ALA A 598 -1.45 13.95 -2.17
C ALA A 598 -0.18 14.60 -2.74
N ALA A 599 1.02 14.09 -2.48
CA ALA A 599 2.28 14.74 -2.89
C ALA A 599 2.34 15.09 -4.39
N GLN A 600 1.80 14.24 -5.26
CA GLN A 600 1.70 14.52 -6.68
C GLN A 600 0.35 15.16 -7.07
N THR A 601 -0.76 14.62 -6.57
CA THR A 601 -2.10 15.05 -7.01
C THR A 601 -2.47 16.45 -6.58
N LYS A 602 -2.01 16.95 -5.43
CA LYS A 602 -2.21 18.36 -5.01
C LYS A 602 -1.49 19.37 -5.92
N ARG A 603 -0.54 18.90 -6.75
CA ARG A 603 0.18 19.71 -7.74
C ARG A 603 -0.38 19.55 -9.15
N CYS A 604 -1.53 18.89 -9.26
CA CYS A 604 -2.31 18.78 -10.50
C CYS A 604 -3.60 19.59 -10.29
N GLU A 605 -3.65 20.78 -10.83
CA GLU A 605 -4.77 21.73 -10.60
C GLU A 605 -6.13 21.08 -10.86
N PRO A 606 -6.37 20.31 -11.95
CA PRO A 606 -7.68 19.68 -12.21
C PRO A 606 -8.13 18.68 -11.15
N LEU A 607 -7.21 18.19 -10.33
CA LEU A 607 -7.49 17.29 -9.20
C LEU A 607 -7.62 18.08 -7.90
N ASN A 608 -6.66 18.97 -7.62
CA ASN A 608 -6.62 19.70 -6.36
C ASN A 608 -7.81 20.65 -6.17
N SER A 609 -8.27 21.29 -7.23
CA SER A 609 -9.48 22.15 -7.18
C SER A 609 -10.77 21.43 -6.78
N LYS A 610 -10.80 20.09 -6.86
CA LYS A 610 -11.95 19.27 -6.47
C LYS A 610 -11.90 18.76 -5.03
N TYR A 611 -10.71 18.66 -4.44
CA TYR A 611 -10.50 18.14 -3.09
C TYR A 611 -9.16 18.63 -2.56
N ASP A 612 -9.17 19.85 -2.03
CA ASP A 612 -7.98 20.58 -1.56
C ASP A 612 -7.68 20.40 -0.06
N LYS A 613 -8.60 19.75 0.68
CA LYS A 613 -8.50 19.47 2.12
C LYS A 613 -9.25 18.20 2.50
N ASP A 614 -8.85 17.59 3.60
CA ASP A 614 -9.57 16.45 4.16
C ASP A 614 -10.89 16.91 4.79
N VAL A 615 -11.93 16.07 4.64
CA VAL A 615 -13.30 16.35 5.12
C VAL A 615 -13.77 15.16 5.94
N VAL A 616 -14.39 15.42 7.07
CA VAL A 616 -15.07 14.40 7.88
C VAL A 616 -16.48 14.18 7.34
N LEU A 617 -16.80 12.94 6.98
CA LEU A 617 -18.18 12.54 6.69
C LEU A 617 -18.81 11.96 7.94
N ALA A 618 -20.03 12.41 8.27
CA ALA A 618 -20.82 11.94 9.41
C ALA A 618 -22.25 11.60 8.97
N SER A 619 -22.96 10.80 9.77
CA SER A 619 -24.38 10.55 9.51
C SER A 619 -25.20 11.82 9.64
N ILE A 620 -26.20 11.98 8.78
CA ILE A 620 -27.16 13.07 8.89
C ILE A 620 -27.94 13.01 10.22
N GLU A 621 -28.08 11.82 10.80
CA GLU A 621 -28.75 11.60 12.09
C GLU A 621 -27.91 12.09 13.28
N ASP A 622 -26.58 12.21 13.12
CA ASP A 622 -25.68 12.73 14.14
C ASP A 622 -25.52 14.26 14.10
N LYS A 623 -26.25 14.96 13.22
CA LYS A 623 -26.07 16.40 13.01
C LYS A 623 -26.26 17.21 14.29
N ASP A 624 -27.35 16.94 15.04
CA ASP A 624 -27.65 17.64 16.28
C ASP A 624 -26.68 17.23 17.41
N ARG A 625 -26.23 15.97 17.40
CA ARG A 625 -25.26 15.43 18.36
C ARG A 625 -23.87 16.06 18.15
N ILE A 626 -23.44 16.27 16.90
CA ILE A 626 -22.17 16.92 16.56
C ILE A 626 -22.27 18.43 16.79
N GLY A 627 -23.38 19.05 16.47
CA GLY A 627 -23.69 20.46 16.78
C GLY A 627 -22.86 21.50 16.01
N SER A 628 -22.00 21.09 15.07
CA SER A 628 -21.14 21.99 14.28
C SER A 628 -20.86 21.42 12.89
N ASN A 629 -20.47 22.33 11.95
CA ASN A 629 -19.93 21.96 10.65
C ASN A 629 -18.39 21.84 10.64
N GLU A 630 -17.74 22.06 11.77
CA GLU A 630 -16.30 21.94 11.95
C GLU A 630 -15.99 21.30 13.29
N ILE A 631 -15.05 20.34 13.31
CA ILE A 631 -14.67 19.61 14.53
C ILE A 631 -13.17 19.43 14.61
N ILE A 632 -12.68 19.23 15.83
CA ILE A 632 -11.39 18.58 16.13
C ILE A 632 -11.70 17.16 16.62
N MET A 633 -10.94 16.18 16.16
CA MET A 633 -10.99 14.82 16.70
C MET A 633 -9.77 14.59 17.59
N ARG A 634 -9.98 13.93 18.73
CA ARG A 634 -8.93 13.64 19.73
C ARG A 634 -8.89 12.18 20.14
N THR A 635 -7.70 11.74 20.48
CA THR A 635 -7.41 10.50 21.22
C THR A 635 -6.32 10.79 22.25
N GLN A 636 -5.92 9.78 23.03
CA GLN A 636 -4.77 9.89 23.94
C GLN A 636 -3.42 10.16 23.22
N TYR A 637 -3.33 9.94 21.90
CA TYR A 637 -2.11 10.09 21.12
C TYR A 637 -1.93 11.49 20.53
N GLY A 638 -3.03 12.20 20.31
CA GLY A 638 -3.00 13.54 19.74
C GLY A 638 -4.35 14.03 19.25
N GLU A 639 -4.30 15.08 18.45
CA GLU A 639 -5.49 15.71 17.87
C GLU A 639 -5.28 16.07 16.39
N THR A 640 -6.40 16.15 15.65
CA THR A 640 -6.42 16.67 14.29
C THR A 640 -6.37 18.20 14.29
N ALA A 641 -6.11 18.78 13.12
CA ALA A 641 -6.51 20.18 12.89
C ALA A 641 -8.04 20.32 12.89
N ILE A 642 -8.55 21.54 12.79
CA ILE A 642 -9.97 21.79 12.55
C ILE A 642 -10.33 21.22 11.17
N LEU A 643 -11.32 20.33 11.13
CA LEU A 643 -11.77 19.67 9.91
C LEU A 643 -13.24 19.97 9.64
N PRO A 644 -13.62 20.29 8.39
CA PRO A 644 -15.01 20.48 8.02
C PRO A 644 -15.78 19.16 8.07
N VAL A 645 -17.04 19.20 8.49
CA VAL A 645 -17.94 18.06 8.54
C VAL A 645 -18.97 18.16 7.41
N LYS A 646 -19.17 17.04 6.70
CA LYS A 646 -20.23 16.88 5.72
C LYS A 646 -21.16 15.76 6.16
N PHE A 647 -22.44 16.09 6.35
CA PHE A 647 -23.47 15.13 6.74
C PHE A 647 -23.99 14.37 5.53
N VAL A 648 -24.01 13.02 5.60
CA VAL A 648 -24.40 12.11 4.51
C VAL A 648 -25.30 10.98 5.02
N LYS A 649 -26.05 10.35 4.11
CA LYS A 649 -26.94 9.21 4.43
C LYS A 649 -26.24 7.84 4.37
N THR A 650 -25.03 7.80 3.83
CA THR A 650 -24.30 6.55 3.55
C THR A 650 -23.41 6.06 4.69
N ILE A 651 -23.45 6.77 5.82
CA ILE A 651 -22.70 6.45 7.04
C ILE A 651 -23.68 6.22 8.16
N LYS A 652 -23.50 5.15 8.93
CA LYS A 652 -24.36 4.86 10.10
C LYS A 652 -24.13 5.87 11.23
N PRO A 653 -25.15 6.16 12.05
CA PRO A 653 -25.00 6.97 13.24
C PRO A 653 -23.90 6.46 14.17
N GLY A 654 -23.20 7.39 14.84
CA GLY A 654 -22.10 7.09 15.74
C GLY A 654 -20.76 6.79 15.04
N THR A 655 -20.71 6.96 13.71
CA THR A 655 -19.50 6.70 12.92
C THR A 655 -19.07 7.91 12.10
N LEU A 656 -17.76 8.07 11.93
CA LEU A 656 -17.12 9.11 11.13
C LEU A 656 -16.23 8.45 10.04
N PHE A 657 -16.10 9.11 8.91
CA PHE A 657 -15.15 8.75 7.87
C PHE A 657 -14.34 9.98 7.47
N THR A 658 -13.03 9.82 7.34
CA THR A 658 -12.18 10.88 6.79
C THR A 658 -11.06 10.31 5.91
N THR A 659 -10.31 11.20 5.28
CA THR A 659 -9.08 10.89 4.55
C THR A 659 -7.88 11.50 5.27
N PHE A 660 -6.67 11.15 4.83
CA PHE A 660 -5.42 11.69 5.37
C PHE A 660 -4.49 12.13 4.22
N HIS A 661 -5.08 12.73 3.19
CA HIS A 661 -4.33 13.17 2.02
C HIS A 661 -3.43 14.38 2.31
N HIS A 662 -3.82 15.23 3.25
CA HIS A 662 -3.14 16.48 3.54
C HIS A 662 -2.49 16.46 4.93
N ALA A 663 -1.16 16.68 5.00
CA ALA A 663 -0.44 16.70 6.28
C ALA A 663 -0.99 17.75 7.25
N ALA A 664 -1.49 18.88 6.73
CA ALA A 664 -2.09 19.94 7.53
C ALA A 664 -3.33 19.51 8.32
N SER A 665 -4.03 18.44 7.90
CA SER A 665 -5.19 17.91 8.62
C SER A 665 -4.83 17.13 9.90
N LYS A 666 -3.57 16.72 10.05
CA LYS A 666 -3.03 15.98 11.20
C LYS A 666 -3.82 14.71 11.57
N VAL A 667 -4.48 14.08 10.61
CA VAL A 667 -5.31 12.90 10.89
C VAL A 667 -4.49 11.75 11.48
N ASN A 668 -3.26 11.52 11.01
CA ASN A 668 -2.44 10.41 11.51
C ASN A 668 -1.81 10.65 12.90
N TYR A 669 -2.01 11.82 13.49
CA TYR A 669 -1.62 12.12 14.88
C TYR A 669 -2.52 11.45 15.93
N ILE A 670 -3.78 11.13 15.57
CA ILE A 670 -4.75 10.53 16.50
C ILE A 670 -4.71 9.00 16.53
N PHE A 671 -3.94 8.35 15.64
CA PHE A 671 -3.73 6.90 15.66
C PHE A 671 -2.63 6.52 16.66
N GLY A 672 -2.79 5.36 17.28
CA GLY A 672 -1.83 4.80 18.24
C GLY A 672 -0.88 3.78 17.61
N ASP A 673 -0.26 3.00 18.49
CA ASP A 673 0.68 1.94 18.13
C ASP A 673 -0.01 0.59 17.88
N GLU A 674 -1.35 0.55 17.94
CA GLU A 674 -2.11 -0.67 17.68
C GLU A 674 -1.90 -1.12 16.23
N ALA A 675 -1.51 -2.38 16.09
CA ALA A 675 -1.12 -2.96 14.81
C ALA A 675 -1.49 -4.43 14.72
N ASP A 676 -1.47 -4.97 13.50
CA ASP A 676 -1.65 -6.39 13.23
C ASP A 676 -0.69 -7.25 14.07
N GLU A 677 -1.23 -8.28 14.71
CA GLU A 677 -0.52 -9.11 15.70
C GLU A 677 0.68 -9.87 15.10
N LEU A 678 0.64 -10.21 13.81
CA LEU A 678 1.66 -11.02 13.15
C LEU A 678 2.69 -10.20 12.37
N ILE A 679 2.28 -9.02 11.87
CA ILE A 679 3.09 -8.31 10.90
C ILE A 679 3.15 -6.79 11.14
N MET A 680 2.59 -6.31 12.26
CA MET A 680 2.64 -4.92 12.71
C MET A 680 2.13 -3.89 11.69
N THR A 681 1.14 -4.25 10.87
CA THR A 681 0.44 -3.27 10.03
C THR A 681 -0.50 -2.45 10.89
N ALA A 682 -0.41 -1.12 10.76
CA ALA A 682 -1.16 -0.19 11.61
C ALA A 682 -2.68 -0.33 11.49
N LYS A 683 -3.37 -0.17 12.61
CA LYS A 683 -4.83 -0.17 12.71
C LYS A 683 -5.41 1.19 12.31
N PHE A 684 -5.66 1.41 11.01
CA PHE A 684 -6.21 2.67 10.49
C PHE A 684 -7.73 2.67 10.26
N LYS A 685 -8.40 1.53 10.36
CA LYS A 685 -9.81 1.40 9.92
C LYS A 685 -10.82 1.38 11.06
N SER A 686 -10.38 1.37 12.28
CA SER A 686 -11.29 1.34 13.42
C SER A 686 -10.61 1.92 14.67
N ILE A 687 -10.84 3.19 14.95
CA ILE A 687 -10.44 3.82 16.21
C ILE A 687 -11.62 4.56 16.84
N ARG A 688 -11.60 4.71 18.17
CA ARG A 688 -12.51 5.57 18.90
C ARG A 688 -11.89 6.96 19.00
N VAL A 689 -12.69 7.97 18.74
CA VAL A 689 -12.31 9.38 18.85
C VAL A 689 -13.33 10.15 19.65
N GLU A 690 -12.86 11.14 20.40
CA GLU A 690 -13.68 12.19 20.95
C GLU A 690 -13.69 13.38 19.99
N ILE A 691 -14.85 14.00 19.82
CA ILE A 691 -14.96 15.23 19.02
C ILE A 691 -15.13 16.46 19.91
N GLU A 692 -14.54 17.57 19.46
CA GLU A 692 -14.81 18.90 19.95
C GLU A 692 -15.42 19.72 18.81
N PRO A 693 -16.70 20.13 18.93
CA PRO A 693 -17.33 21.00 17.96
C PRO A 693 -16.76 22.42 18.04
N ILE A 694 -16.45 23.00 16.88
CA ILE A 694 -15.99 24.39 16.78
C ILE A 694 -17.20 25.30 16.58
N CYS A 695 -17.57 26.00 17.63
CA CYS A 695 -18.59 27.05 17.54
C CYS A 695 -17.93 28.32 17.01
N ASN A 696 -18.24 28.73 15.77
CA ASN A 696 -17.93 30.08 15.33
C ASN A 696 -18.66 31.03 16.28
N ALA A 697 -17.93 31.83 17.01
CA ALA A 697 -18.53 32.96 17.75
C ALA A 697 -19.28 33.80 16.70
N SER A 698 -20.60 33.83 16.81
CA SER A 698 -21.54 34.60 15.99
C SER A 698 -21.26 36.09 16.09
#